data_ae3192a0c3488bdcb6eebe45c6ed4c98
#
_entry.id   ae3192a0c3488bdcb6eebe45c6ed4c98
#
_cell.length_a   1.000
_cell.length_b   1.000
_cell.length_c   1.000
_cell.angle_alpha   90.00
_cell.angle_beta   90.00
_cell.angle_gamma   90.00
#
_symmetry.space_group_name_H-M   'P 1'
#
loop_
_entity.id
_entity.type
_entity.pdbx_description
1 polymer ?
#
loop_
_entity_poly.entity_id
_entity_poly.type
_entity_poly.pdbx_seq_one_letter_code
_entity_poly.pdbx_strand_id
1 'polypeptide(L)'
;MPEETLRVAALGRPFTLGMLYDTRQDKLIPGPSLWDRKTLQKNTDDTSQRSCNFHITASDSIDSKSSLLDVEASLKASFLCGLIEVGGSAKYLNDQKKFKNQSRVTCQYKTTTNFKQLSMTKLANLDEQQKGVIEKSSATHVVTGITYGANAFFVFDSEKLDASSVQEIQGSMEAVIKKIPSFDIQGKVDIKLTEEEKALTNKFSCKFFGDLILESNPATFEEAVKTYVELPKLLGEKKENAVPLKVWMMPLKNLDSKAPEVKAEVSTGLVKNVENNVEDLGTVEMRLNDCLADRVSKNFPQIRKSLRSFQRQRNNYTSALQQAIAKTLPSIREGKEDESSLKKLLEDREKSPFSHEKLSKWLDHKEREINVIGSCVDMMEGTNTKIVPNQSELDEEVLAPGVEDALCFVFTSLESADSCLKAMQNYSRSLELRSTDEEPWYYSNEVLTKMRKKAKAFHDLAKPLKDSSSVRFLATAIANEKHKGATIYHYNEGILVTDDFSKPPVPPVETIKDKSALMWYACDLSLDPETVNYNLILSDDNKKATRAAKQDYPDNPARFDVYPQVLCKEGLSGRHYWEVELTEDYNEDKGVGVAYKQIGRKGKQHINLGMNAQSWCFGVDAVKSQLFSGHNNKWVSFPLASIGFKRVGVYLDWPGGTLSFYNTESNTLTHLYTFHTKCTESVYPELDAS
;
A
#
# COMPACT_ATOMS: atom_id res chain seq x y z
N MET A 1 -17.56 57.21 -8.12
CA MET A 1 -18.23 56.08 -8.75
C MET A 1 -18.76 55.19 -7.64
N PRO A 2 -19.94 54.52 -7.74
CA PRO A 2 -20.32 53.58 -6.73
C PRO A 2 -19.26 52.50 -6.69
N GLU A 3 -18.80 52.12 -5.49
CA GLU A 3 -17.88 51.00 -5.30
C GLU A 3 -18.44 49.76 -5.98
N GLU A 4 -17.58 48.96 -6.60
CA GLU A 4 -17.99 47.82 -7.39
C GLU A 4 -18.79 46.81 -6.57
N THR A 5 -19.85 46.28 -7.16
CA THR A 5 -20.68 45.25 -6.55
C THR A 5 -19.82 44.01 -6.33
N LEU A 6 -19.71 43.54 -5.10
CA LEU A 6 -19.01 42.30 -4.75
C LEU A 6 -19.79 41.08 -5.26
N ARG A 7 -19.08 40.13 -5.83
CA ARG A 7 -19.63 38.82 -6.25
C ARG A 7 -19.00 37.73 -5.41
N VAL A 8 -19.80 36.83 -4.88
CA VAL A 8 -19.31 35.68 -4.12
C VAL A 8 -20.08 34.42 -4.46
N ALA A 9 -19.42 33.27 -4.42
CA ALA A 9 -20.03 31.97 -4.46
C ALA A 9 -20.85 31.72 -3.19
N ALA A 10 -22.07 31.22 -3.30
CA ALA A 10 -22.91 30.97 -2.13
C ALA A 10 -22.39 29.83 -1.25
N LEU A 11 -21.82 28.77 -1.83
CA LEU A 11 -21.20 27.62 -1.16
C LEU A 11 -22.15 26.92 -0.17
N GLY A 12 -23.43 26.80 -0.53
CA GLY A 12 -24.45 26.17 0.30
C GLY A 12 -24.94 27.01 1.48
N ARG A 13 -24.53 28.30 1.57
CA ARG A 13 -25.02 29.23 2.59
C ARG A 13 -26.39 29.76 2.21
N PRO A 14 -27.31 29.96 3.17
CA PRO A 14 -28.71 30.31 2.91
C PRO A 14 -28.93 31.80 2.65
N PHE A 15 -28.39 32.31 1.55
CA PHE A 15 -28.56 33.73 1.18
C PHE A 15 -29.97 34.04 0.71
N THR A 16 -30.49 35.19 1.14
CA THR A 16 -31.70 35.79 0.63
C THR A 16 -31.49 37.27 0.32
N LEU A 17 -32.30 37.83 -0.57
CA LEU A 17 -32.23 39.28 -0.90
C LEU A 17 -32.45 40.15 0.36
N GLY A 18 -31.70 41.22 0.49
CA GLY A 18 -31.74 42.13 1.63
C GLY A 18 -31.01 41.67 2.87
N MET A 19 -30.44 40.48 2.90
CA MET A 19 -29.57 40.02 4.02
C MET A 19 -28.33 40.84 4.14
N LEU A 20 -27.87 40.98 5.37
CA LEU A 20 -26.64 41.69 5.73
C LEU A 20 -25.45 40.70 5.80
N TYR A 21 -24.28 41.16 5.39
CA TYR A 21 -23.07 40.35 5.31
C TYR A 21 -21.83 41.12 5.77
N ASP A 22 -20.99 40.47 6.56
CA ASP A 22 -19.68 40.99 6.93
C ASP A 22 -18.58 40.29 6.11
N THR A 23 -18.04 40.96 5.12
CA THR A 23 -16.99 40.46 4.24
C THR A 23 -15.64 40.30 4.91
N ARG A 24 -15.41 40.95 6.07
CA ARG A 24 -14.16 40.81 6.82
C ARG A 24 -14.03 39.41 7.41
N GLN A 25 -15.17 38.84 7.84
CA GLN A 25 -15.27 37.49 8.40
C GLN A 25 -15.94 36.49 7.45
N ASP A 26 -16.38 36.91 6.27
CA ASP A 26 -17.23 36.17 5.34
C ASP A 26 -18.45 35.53 5.99
N LYS A 27 -19.13 36.29 6.83
CA LYS A 27 -20.24 35.83 7.68
C LYS A 27 -21.54 36.52 7.36
N LEU A 28 -22.62 35.70 7.23
CA LEU A 28 -23.98 36.20 7.25
C LEU A 28 -24.31 36.80 8.63
N ILE A 29 -24.86 37.99 8.68
CA ILE A 29 -25.31 38.63 9.92
C ILE A 29 -26.72 38.12 10.22
N PRO A 30 -26.91 37.40 11.33
CA PRO A 30 -28.23 36.91 11.72
C PRO A 30 -29.15 38.07 12.09
N GLY A 31 -30.40 37.99 11.66
CA GLY A 31 -31.39 38.99 11.99
C GLY A 31 -32.34 39.34 10.83
N PRO A 32 -33.14 40.36 10.94
CA PRO A 32 -34.03 40.79 9.87
C PRO A 32 -33.21 41.31 8.68
N SER A 33 -33.77 41.16 7.47
CA SER A 33 -33.27 41.79 6.26
C SER A 33 -33.36 43.33 6.38
N LEU A 34 -32.53 44.06 5.63
CA LEU A 34 -32.50 45.53 5.68
C LEU A 34 -33.85 46.17 5.33
N TRP A 35 -34.61 45.51 4.46
CA TRP A 35 -35.95 45.89 4.06
C TRP A 35 -36.97 44.81 4.44
N ASP A 36 -38.20 45.24 4.74
CA ASP A 36 -39.29 44.32 5.06
C ASP A 36 -39.67 43.43 3.84
N ARG A 37 -40.35 42.33 4.10
CA ARG A 37 -40.68 41.32 3.10
C ARG A 37 -41.58 41.87 1.95
N LYS A 38 -42.49 42.81 2.27
CA LYS A 38 -43.41 43.39 1.25
C LYS A 38 -42.62 44.31 0.32
N THR A 39 -41.71 45.13 0.89
CA THR A 39 -40.84 46.02 0.14
C THR A 39 -39.89 45.23 -0.77
N LEU A 40 -39.29 44.13 -0.27
CA LEU A 40 -38.47 43.25 -1.09
C LEU A 40 -39.24 42.65 -2.24
N GLN A 41 -40.43 42.06 -2.00
CA GLN A 41 -41.27 41.44 -3.04
C GLN A 41 -41.66 42.43 -4.14
N LYS A 42 -41.99 43.67 -3.77
CA LYS A 42 -42.40 44.71 -4.72
C LYS A 42 -41.24 45.22 -5.59
N ASN A 43 -40.01 45.11 -5.11
CA ASN A 43 -38.83 45.69 -5.76
C ASN A 43 -37.84 44.61 -6.24
N THR A 44 -38.27 43.36 -6.39
CA THR A 44 -37.46 42.27 -6.92
C THR A 44 -37.83 42.01 -8.39
N ASP A 45 -36.83 42.06 -9.27
CA ASP A 45 -36.89 41.61 -10.63
C ASP A 45 -36.42 40.17 -10.72
N ASP A 46 -37.20 39.30 -11.36
CA ASP A 46 -36.90 37.90 -11.54
C ASP A 46 -36.75 37.58 -13.04
N THR A 47 -35.54 37.28 -13.46
CA THR A 47 -35.14 37.04 -14.84
C THR A 47 -34.69 35.59 -15.05
N SER A 48 -35.28 34.93 -16.05
CA SER A 48 -34.87 33.57 -16.41
C SER A 48 -33.44 33.55 -16.98
N GLN A 49 -32.54 32.75 -16.36
CA GLN A 49 -31.15 32.53 -16.79
C GLN A 49 -30.87 31.03 -16.84
N ARG A 50 -31.48 30.34 -17.81
CA ARG A 50 -31.36 28.87 -17.92
C ARG A 50 -30.08 28.46 -18.60
N SER A 51 -29.28 27.64 -17.94
CA SER A 51 -28.15 26.95 -18.51
C SER A 51 -28.01 25.55 -17.89
N CYS A 52 -27.39 24.64 -18.61
CA CYS A 52 -27.02 23.34 -18.09
C CYS A 52 -25.70 22.96 -18.69
N ASN A 53 -24.73 22.65 -17.84
CA ASN A 53 -23.38 22.28 -18.23
C ASN A 53 -22.98 20.98 -17.55
N PHE A 54 -22.24 20.16 -18.29
CA PHE A 54 -21.57 18.98 -17.80
C PHE A 54 -20.06 19.13 -17.98
N HIS A 55 -19.31 18.95 -16.93
CA HIS A 55 -17.85 19.11 -16.94
C HIS A 55 -17.17 17.92 -16.30
N ILE A 56 -16.07 17.46 -16.88
CA ILE A 56 -15.27 16.36 -16.36
C ILE A 56 -13.86 16.88 -16.08
N THR A 57 -13.33 16.51 -14.92
CA THR A 57 -11.95 16.81 -14.54
C THR A 57 -11.32 15.64 -13.83
N ALA A 58 -10.03 15.41 -14.11
CA ALA A 58 -9.17 14.49 -13.35
C ALA A 58 -8.34 15.23 -12.31
N SER A 59 -8.36 16.57 -12.31
CA SER A 59 -7.64 17.38 -11.33
C SER A 59 -8.37 17.37 -9.98
N ASP A 60 -7.60 17.12 -8.91
CA ASP A 60 -8.07 17.16 -7.52
C ASP A 60 -7.49 18.36 -6.73
N SER A 61 -6.88 19.34 -7.44
CA SER A 61 -6.33 20.53 -6.82
C SER A 61 -7.43 21.45 -6.27
N ILE A 62 -7.10 22.19 -5.21
CA ILE A 62 -7.99 23.20 -4.62
C ILE A 62 -8.37 24.27 -5.66
N ASP A 63 -7.41 24.65 -6.51
CA ASP A 63 -7.63 25.62 -7.57
C ASP A 63 -8.68 25.15 -8.59
N SER A 64 -8.56 23.91 -9.07
CA SER A 64 -9.51 23.30 -9.99
C SER A 64 -10.93 23.22 -9.37
N LYS A 65 -11.04 22.77 -8.12
CA LYS A 65 -12.33 22.67 -7.40
C LYS A 65 -12.94 24.03 -7.17
N SER A 66 -12.13 25.03 -6.78
CA SER A 66 -12.56 26.40 -6.58
C SER A 66 -13.10 27.02 -7.87
N SER A 67 -12.44 26.78 -9.00
CA SER A 67 -12.85 27.23 -10.32
C SER A 67 -14.21 26.64 -10.73
N LEU A 68 -14.45 25.35 -10.48
CA LEU A 68 -15.74 24.70 -10.79
C LEU A 68 -16.93 25.29 -10.00
N LEU A 69 -16.66 25.84 -8.82
CA LEU A 69 -17.66 26.48 -7.94
C LEU A 69 -17.65 28.02 -8.02
N ASP A 70 -16.91 28.60 -8.95
CA ASP A 70 -16.73 30.07 -9.10
C ASP A 70 -16.29 30.76 -7.81
N VAL A 71 -15.37 30.14 -7.03
CA VAL A 71 -14.86 30.68 -5.78
C VAL A 71 -13.75 31.69 -6.06
N GLU A 72 -13.94 32.93 -5.67
CA GLU A 72 -12.98 34.01 -5.82
C GLU A 72 -11.85 33.94 -4.78
N ALA A 73 -10.69 34.55 -5.07
CA ALA A 73 -9.48 34.40 -4.24
C ALA A 73 -9.70 34.79 -2.77
N SER A 74 -10.42 35.90 -2.48
CA SER A 74 -10.69 36.34 -1.11
C SER A 74 -11.53 35.33 -0.33
N LEU A 75 -12.59 34.78 -0.95
CA LEU A 75 -13.45 33.77 -0.35
C LEU A 75 -12.71 32.43 -0.21
N LYS A 76 -11.82 32.09 -1.16
CA LYS A 76 -10.94 30.93 -1.10
C LYS A 76 -10.06 30.96 0.15
N ALA A 77 -9.46 32.11 0.47
CA ALA A 77 -8.67 32.28 1.70
C ALA A 77 -9.49 31.97 2.96
N SER A 78 -10.71 32.51 3.05
CA SER A 78 -11.62 32.27 4.18
C SER A 78 -12.06 30.80 4.28
N PHE A 79 -12.26 30.14 3.14
CA PHE A 79 -12.55 28.70 3.11
C PHE A 79 -11.34 27.87 3.60
N LEU A 80 -10.14 28.14 3.08
CA LEU A 80 -8.93 27.37 3.41
C LEU A 80 -8.56 27.43 4.89
N CYS A 81 -8.86 28.52 5.56
CA CYS A 81 -8.61 28.63 7.00
C CYS A 81 -9.82 28.24 7.89
N GLY A 82 -10.92 27.81 7.30
CA GLY A 82 -12.10 27.37 8.04
C GLY A 82 -12.98 28.46 8.63
N LEU A 83 -12.89 29.70 8.11
CA LEU A 83 -13.79 30.81 8.52
C LEU A 83 -15.22 30.58 8.02
N ILE A 84 -15.40 29.87 6.93
CA ILE A 84 -16.71 29.57 6.35
C ILE A 84 -16.99 28.06 6.36
N GLU A 85 -18.22 27.73 6.75
CA GLU A 85 -18.74 26.39 6.58
C GLU A 85 -19.39 26.27 5.19
N VAL A 86 -19.09 25.20 4.49
CA VAL A 86 -19.65 24.89 3.18
C VAL A 86 -20.73 23.82 3.27
N GLY A 87 -21.80 23.97 2.49
CA GLY A 87 -22.94 23.06 2.44
C GLY A 87 -23.20 22.52 1.05
N GLY A 88 -24.12 21.55 0.93
CA GLY A 88 -24.57 21.03 -0.36
C GLY A 88 -23.41 20.55 -1.23
N SER A 89 -23.42 20.94 -2.50
CA SER A 89 -22.38 20.62 -3.48
C SER A 89 -21.00 21.17 -3.10
N ALA A 90 -20.93 22.26 -2.35
CA ALA A 90 -19.67 22.90 -1.99
C ALA A 90 -18.83 22.08 -0.99
N LYS A 91 -19.42 21.08 -0.33
CA LYS A 91 -18.65 20.08 0.45
C LYS A 91 -17.58 19.36 -0.37
N TYR A 92 -17.73 19.35 -1.71
CA TYR A 92 -16.70 18.83 -2.62
C TYR A 92 -15.33 19.53 -2.47
N LEU A 93 -15.30 20.80 -2.06
CA LEU A 93 -14.04 21.52 -1.78
C LEU A 93 -13.19 20.85 -0.69
N ASN A 94 -13.85 20.23 0.29
CA ASN A 94 -13.18 19.52 1.41
C ASN A 94 -12.82 18.09 1.11
N ASP A 95 -13.34 17.51 0.02
CA ASP A 95 -13.04 16.13 -0.34
C ASP A 95 -11.68 16.05 -1.04
N GLN A 96 -10.92 15.00 -0.73
CA GLN A 96 -9.65 14.71 -1.39
C GLN A 96 -9.47 13.21 -1.52
N LYS A 97 -8.57 12.79 -2.41
CA LYS A 97 -8.17 11.39 -2.54
C LYS A 97 -7.65 10.86 -1.20
N LYS A 98 -7.93 9.60 -0.94
CA LYS A 98 -7.41 8.92 0.25
C LYS A 98 -5.94 8.57 0.09
N PHE A 99 -5.55 8.11 -1.10
CA PHE A 99 -4.22 7.64 -1.43
C PHE A 99 -3.59 8.49 -2.54
N LYS A 100 -2.27 8.65 -2.50
CA LYS A 100 -1.53 9.28 -3.60
C LYS A 100 -1.66 8.42 -4.86
N ASN A 101 -1.47 7.11 -4.71
CA ASN A 101 -1.59 6.12 -5.78
C ASN A 101 -3.04 5.67 -5.96
N GLN A 102 -3.90 6.60 -6.33
CA GLN A 102 -5.32 6.40 -6.60
C GLN A 102 -5.72 7.31 -7.77
N SER A 103 -6.45 6.77 -8.74
CA SER A 103 -7.02 7.56 -9.82
C SER A 103 -8.36 8.14 -9.38
N ARG A 104 -8.58 9.38 -9.75
CA ARG A 104 -9.83 10.10 -9.49
C ARG A 104 -10.30 10.83 -10.74
N VAL A 105 -11.58 10.72 -11.04
CA VAL A 105 -12.26 11.52 -12.04
C VAL A 105 -13.54 12.05 -11.45
N THR A 106 -13.76 13.35 -11.59
CA THR A 106 -14.95 14.02 -11.11
C THR A 106 -15.79 14.51 -12.29
N CYS A 107 -17.08 14.29 -12.26
CA CYS A 107 -17.98 14.97 -13.18
C CYS A 107 -18.91 15.92 -12.42
N GLN A 108 -19.10 17.10 -12.98
CA GLN A 108 -19.98 18.14 -12.47
C GLN A 108 -21.20 18.27 -13.38
N TYR A 109 -22.36 18.27 -12.78
CA TYR A 109 -23.59 18.76 -13.35
C TYR A 109 -23.89 20.14 -12.75
N LYS A 110 -23.97 21.18 -13.57
CA LYS A 110 -24.28 22.55 -13.13
C LYS A 110 -25.43 23.10 -13.93
N THR A 111 -26.49 23.56 -13.26
CA THR A 111 -27.63 24.19 -13.88
C THR A 111 -27.95 25.51 -13.20
N THR A 112 -28.29 26.52 -13.99
CA THR A 112 -28.85 27.77 -13.51
C THR A 112 -30.31 27.85 -13.90
N THR A 113 -31.11 28.56 -13.13
CA THR A 113 -32.57 28.71 -13.36
C THR A 113 -32.97 30.13 -13.60
N ASN A 114 -32.72 30.99 -12.64
CA ASN A 114 -33.15 32.40 -12.69
C ASN A 114 -32.18 33.29 -11.88
N PHE A 115 -32.23 34.57 -12.18
CA PHE A 115 -31.54 35.61 -11.45
C PHE A 115 -32.56 36.55 -10.84
N LYS A 116 -32.51 36.72 -9.51
CA LYS A 116 -33.31 37.68 -8.76
C LYS A 116 -32.46 38.86 -8.34
N GLN A 117 -32.92 40.07 -8.63
CA GLN A 117 -32.21 41.30 -8.34
C GLN A 117 -33.14 42.34 -7.72
N LEU A 118 -32.59 43.13 -6.76
CA LEU A 118 -33.30 44.27 -6.18
C LEU A 118 -33.15 45.52 -7.03
N SER A 119 -34.22 46.24 -7.19
CA SER A 119 -34.29 47.52 -7.90
C SER A 119 -33.75 48.63 -6.96
N MET A 120 -32.43 48.80 -6.89
CA MET A 120 -31.78 49.69 -5.92
C MET A 120 -32.11 51.14 -6.08
N THR A 121 -32.52 51.61 -7.26
CA THR A 121 -33.01 53.00 -7.48
C THR A 121 -34.20 53.38 -6.58
N LYS A 122 -35.01 52.38 -6.20
CA LYS A 122 -36.17 52.59 -5.31
C LYS A 122 -35.86 52.34 -3.84
N LEU A 123 -34.77 51.65 -3.55
CA LEU A 123 -34.39 51.18 -2.20
C LEU A 123 -33.23 51.97 -1.59
N ALA A 124 -32.63 52.90 -2.34
CA ALA A 124 -31.43 53.64 -1.89
C ALA A 124 -31.71 54.64 -0.75
N ASN A 125 -32.95 55.11 -0.61
CA ASN A 125 -33.32 56.05 0.47
C ASN A 125 -33.71 55.25 1.73
N LEU A 126 -32.82 55.15 2.68
CA LEU A 126 -33.02 54.46 3.96
C LEU A 126 -33.75 55.35 4.96
N ASP A 127 -34.69 54.79 5.71
CA ASP A 127 -35.27 55.44 6.88
C ASP A 127 -34.35 55.33 8.11
N GLU A 128 -34.70 56.02 9.19
CA GLU A 128 -33.89 56.05 10.43
C GLU A 128 -33.80 54.68 11.12
N GLN A 129 -34.81 53.81 10.94
CA GLN A 129 -34.79 52.44 11.48
C GLN A 129 -33.78 51.57 10.73
N GLN A 130 -33.74 51.66 9.40
CA GLN A 130 -32.79 50.94 8.55
C GLN A 130 -31.37 51.40 8.78
N LYS A 131 -31.10 52.70 8.91
CA LYS A 131 -29.78 53.25 9.32
C LYS A 131 -29.38 52.72 10.68
N GLY A 132 -30.32 52.70 11.64
CA GLY A 132 -30.06 52.16 12.97
C GLY A 132 -29.73 50.68 12.96
N VAL A 133 -30.24 49.88 12.02
CA VAL A 133 -29.86 48.46 11.80
C VAL A 133 -28.44 48.38 11.30
N ILE A 134 -28.04 49.20 10.33
CA ILE A 134 -26.67 49.26 9.82
C ILE A 134 -25.69 49.64 10.90
N GLU A 135 -25.96 50.75 11.64
CA GLU A 135 -25.08 51.25 12.69
C GLU A 135 -24.85 50.25 13.84
N LYS A 136 -25.87 49.45 14.17
CA LYS A 136 -25.78 48.42 15.22
C LYS A 136 -25.19 47.11 14.77
N SER A 137 -25.10 46.89 13.45
CA SER A 137 -24.56 45.65 12.88
C SER A 137 -23.08 45.78 12.56
N SER A 138 -22.38 44.66 12.47
CA SER A 138 -21.02 44.60 11.91
C SER A 138 -21.01 44.44 10.39
N ALA A 139 -22.15 44.54 9.73
CA ALA A 139 -22.30 44.33 8.30
C ALA A 139 -21.55 45.34 7.46
N THR A 140 -20.92 44.88 6.40
CA THR A 140 -20.25 45.73 5.39
C THR A 140 -21.04 45.79 4.09
N HIS A 141 -21.85 44.78 3.80
CA HIS A 141 -22.57 44.62 2.55
C HIS A 141 -24.02 44.17 2.77
N VAL A 142 -24.85 44.42 1.76
CA VAL A 142 -26.23 43.89 1.65
C VAL A 142 -26.40 43.13 0.37
N VAL A 143 -27.12 42.00 0.43
CA VAL A 143 -27.41 41.14 -0.73
C VAL A 143 -28.41 41.81 -1.64
N THR A 144 -28.00 42.07 -2.89
CA THR A 144 -28.83 42.77 -3.90
C THR A 144 -29.22 41.89 -5.10
N GLY A 145 -28.51 40.78 -5.31
CA GLY A 145 -28.78 39.88 -6.40
C GLY A 145 -28.38 38.45 -6.08
N ILE A 146 -29.11 37.48 -6.62
CA ILE A 146 -28.86 36.04 -6.43
C ILE A 146 -29.14 35.28 -7.71
N THR A 147 -28.17 34.52 -8.21
CA THR A 147 -28.40 33.47 -9.23
C THR A 147 -28.73 32.18 -8.53
N TYR A 148 -29.85 31.60 -8.90
CA TYR A 148 -30.36 30.31 -8.43
C TYR A 148 -30.06 29.20 -9.40
N GLY A 149 -29.88 28.00 -8.88
CA GLY A 149 -29.63 26.80 -9.65
C GLY A 149 -29.31 25.60 -8.77
N ALA A 150 -28.51 24.67 -9.30
CA ALA A 150 -28.01 23.55 -8.56
C ALA A 150 -26.68 23.05 -9.15
N ASN A 151 -25.76 22.60 -8.29
CA ASN A 151 -24.59 21.83 -8.64
C ASN A 151 -24.71 20.40 -8.10
N ALA A 152 -24.15 19.46 -8.83
CA ALA A 152 -23.92 18.11 -8.35
C ALA A 152 -22.55 17.62 -8.84
N PHE A 153 -21.77 17.04 -7.94
CA PHE A 153 -20.49 16.41 -8.24
C PHE A 153 -20.55 14.92 -7.98
N PHE A 154 -20.19 14.14 -8.99
CA PHE A 154 -19.97 12.71 -8.89
C PHE A 154 -18.46 12.48 -8.90
N VAL A 155 -17.91 12.06 -7.78
CA VAL A 155 -16.48 11.82 -7.59
C VAL A 155 -16.21 10.34 -7.64
N PHE A 156 -15.57 9.89 -8.71
CA PHE A 156 -15.22 8.49 -8.91
C PHE A 156 -13.79 8.26 -8.51
N ASP A 157 -13.59 7.33 -7.58
CA ASP A 157 -12.29 6.91 -7.09
C ASP A 157 -12.02 5.44 -7.44
N SER A 158 -10.81 5.15 -7.90
CA SER A 158 -10.32 3.78 -7.99
C SER A 158 -9.96 3.24 -6.61
N GLU A 159 -9.71 1.93 -6.51
CA GLU A 159 -8.96 1.37 -5.41
C GLU A 159 -7.53 1.93 -5.36
N LYS A 160 -6.77 1.63 -4.29
CA LYS A 160 -5.33 1.92 -4.24
C LYS A 160 -4.63 1.14 -5.35
N LEU A 161 -3.81 1.83 -6.14
CA LEU A 161 -3.10 1.30 -7.29
C LEU A 161 -1.58 1.28 -7.04
N ASP A 162 -0.86 0.56 -7.89
CA ASP A 162 0.58 0.75 -8.04
C ASP A 162 0.85 2.06 -8.77
N ALA A 163 1.94 2.75 -8.43
CA ALA A 163 2.27 4.05 -8.99
C ALA A 163 2.33 4.08 -10.52
N SER A 164 2.76 2.97 -11.14
CA SER A 164 2.83 2.80 -12.60
C SER A 164 1.47 2.73 -13.30
N SER A 165 0.43 2.31 -12.60
CA SER A 165 -0.91 2.07 -13.16
C SER A 165 -1.84 3.29 -13.06
N VAL A 166 -1.49 4.31 -12.26
CA VAL A 166 -2.38 5.43 -11.94
C VAL A 166 -2.85 6.17 -13.19
N GLN A 167 -1.92 6.53 -14.10
CA GLN A 167 -2.25 7.31 -15.30
C GLN A 167 -3.08 6.52 -16.31
N GLU A 168 -2.78 5.25 -16.51
CA GLU A 168 -3.52 4.37 -17.42
C GLU A 168 -4.97 4.18 -16.93
N ILE A 169 -5.14 3.85 -15.66
CA ILE A 169 -6.46 3.68 -15.05
C ILE A 169 -7.25 5.00 -15.09
N GLN A 170 -6.61 6.14 -14.82
CA GLN A 170 -7.25 7.45 -14.91
C GLN A 170 -7.76 7.76 -16.31
N GLY A 171 -6.96 7.50 -17.36
CA GLY A 171 -7.39 7.67 -18.74
C GLY A 171 -8.57 6.77 -19.12
N SER A 172 -8.56 5.53 -18.65
CA SER A 172 -9.66 4.57 -18.85
C SER A 172 -10.93 5.01 -18.11
N MET A 173 -10.80 5.52 -16.88
CA MET A 173 -11.91 6.10 -16.11
C MET A 173 -12.54 7.30 -16.83
N GLU A 174 -11.72 8.24 -17.31
CA GLU A 174 -12.20 9.42 -18.04
C GLU A 174 -12.98 9.03 -19.30
N ALA A 175 -12.49 8.04 -20.04
CA ALA A 175 -13.15 7.56 -21.26
C ALA A 175 -14.56 7.02 -21.00
N VAL A 176 -14.72 6.28 -19.90
CA VAL A 176 -16.03 5.71 -19.52
C VAL A 176 -16.96 6.79 -18.95
N ILE A 177 -16.45 7.67 -18.09
CA ILE A 177 -17.26 8.72 -17.45
C ILE A 177 -17.75 9.74 -18.48
N LYS A 178 -16.98 10.02 -19.53
CA LYS A 178 -17.41 10.87 -20.66
C LYS A 178 -18.66 10.37 -21.37
N LYS A 179 -19.03 9.11 -21.21
CA LYS A 179 -20.27 8.54 -21.77
C LYS A 179 -21.52 8.88 -20.96
N ILE A 180 -21.40 9.32 -19.70
CA ILE A 180 -22.55 9.58 -18.81
C ILE A 180 -23.61 10.49 -19.43
N PRO A 181 -23.27 11.64 -20.06
CA PRO A 181 -24.26 12.51 -20.66
C PRO A 181 -25.00 11.93 -21.88
N SER A 182 -24.47 10.88 -22.50
CA SER A 182 -25.06 10.23 -23.67
C SER A 182 -26.04 9.11 -23.30
N PHE A 183 -26.13 8.75 -22.03
CA PHE A 183 -27.11 7.77 -21.55
C PHE A 183 -28.48 8.40 -21.50
N ASP A 184 -29.41 7.89 -22.29
CA ASP A 184 -30.63 8.53 -22.77
C ASP A 184 -31.60 8.96 -21.66
N ILE A 185 -32.20 10.12 -21.92
CA ILE A 185 -33.22 10.82 -21.14
C ILE A 185 -34.59 10.08 -21.16
N GLN A 186 -34.78 9.04 -21.98
CA GLN A 186 -36.07 8.33 -22.17
C GLN A 186 -36.34 7.21 -21.14
N GLY A 187 -35.60 7.13 -20.02
CA GLY A 187 -35.98 6.27 -18.90
C GLY A 187 -35.58 4.81 -18.99
N LYS A 188 -34.81 4.40 -20.01
CA LYS A 188 -34.12 3.11 -20.06
C LYS A 188 -32.65 3.36 -20.03
N VAL A 189 -32.04 3.18 -18.84
CA VAL A 189 -30.59 3.24 -18.64
C VAL A 189 -29.97 1.97 -19.24
N ASP A 190 -29.85 1.92 -20.56
CA ASP A 190 -29.12 0.86 -21.24
C ASP A 190 -27.68 1.36 -21.42
N ILE A 191 -26.86 1.13 -20.39
CA ILE A 191 -25.46 1.54 -20.38
C ILE A 191 -24.70 0.59 -21.32
N LYS A 192 -24.48 1.01 -22.56
CA LYS A 192 -23.64 0.25 -23.51
C LYS A 192 -22.18 0.36 -23.15
N LEU A 193 -21.75 -0.47 -22.22
CA LEU A 193 -20.35 -0.67 -21.87
C LEU A 193 -19.84 -1.99 -22.44
N THR A 194 -18.58 -2.03 -22.87
CA THR A 194 -17.90 -3.27 -23.17
C THR A 194 -17.70 -4.09 -21.89
N GLU A 195 -17.39 -5.38 -21.99
CA GLU A 195 -17.13 -6.21 -20.81
C GLU A 195 -15.92 -5.72 -20.00
N GLU A 196 -14.92 -5.17 -20.68
CA GLU A 196 -13.75 -4.54 -20.05
C GLU A 196 -14.13 -3.26 -19.28
N GLU A 197 -14.97 -2.41 -19.87
CA GLU A 197 -15.49 -1.21 -19.22
C GLU A 197 -16.36 -1.55 -18.00
N LYS A 198 -17.19 -2.59 -18.08
CA LYS A 198 -17.97 -3.07 -16.93
C LYS A 198 -17.07 -3.57 -15.81
N ALA A 199 -16.02 -4.36 -16.13
CA ALA A 199 -15.05 -4.83 -15.17
C ALA A 199 -14.30 -3.67 -14.50
N LEU A 200 -14.01 -2.61 -15.26
CA LEU A 200 -13.36 -1.40 -14.74
C LEU A 200 -14.31 -0.62 -13.82
N THR A 201 -15.54 -0.34 -14.26
CA THR A 201 -16.53 0.45 -13.50
C THR A 201 -16.96 -0.22 -12.21
N ASN A 202 -16.95 -1.55 -12.13
CA ASN A 202 -17.25 -2.30 -10.90
C ASN A 202 -16.20 -2.08 -9.80
N LYS A 203 -15.01 -1.57 -10.15
CA LYS A 203 -13.93 -1.23 -9.21
C LYS A 203 -13.95 0.23 -8.77
N PHE A 204 -14.88 1.05 -9.30
CA PHE A 204 -15.02 2.43 -8.88
C PHE A 204 -15.90 2.53 -7.66
N SER A 205 -15.52 3.41 -6.75
CA SER A 205 -16.43 3.97 -5.75
C SER A 205 -16.92 5.33 -6.24
N CYS A 206 -18.14 5.70 -5.88
CA CYS A 206 -18.69 7.01 -6.17
C CYS A 206 -19.03 7.74 -4.87
N LYS A 207 -18.67 9.02 -4.79
CA LYS A 207 -19.16 9.96 -3.78
C LYS A 207 -19.99 11.02 -4.49
N PHE A 208 -21.06 11.45 -3.86
CA PHE A 208 -21.96 12.48 -4.38
C PHE A 208 -21.96 13.70 -3.47
N PHE A 209 -21.78 14.88 -4.07
CA PHE A 209 -21.93 16.17 -3.41
C PHE A 209 -22.89 17.00 -4.24
N GLY A 210 -24.10 17.23 -3.75
CA GLY A 210 -25.14 17.91 -4.52
C GLY A 210 -25.96 18.89 -3.70
N ASP A 211 -26.57 19.82 -4.40
CA ASP A 211 -27.51 20.81 -3.83
C ASP A 211 -28.94 20.26 -3.82
N LEU A 212 -29.19 19.16 -4.53
CA LEU A 212 -30.46 18.48 -4.60
C LEU A 212 -30.54 17.32 -3.61
N ILE A 213 -31.73 17.15 -3.01
CA ILE A 213 -31.95 16.07 -2.03
C ILE A 213 -32.24 14.78 -2.79
N LEU A 214 -31.43 13.74 -2.53
CA LEU A 214 -31.61 12.39 -3.05
C LEU A 214 -32.23 11.47 -2.00
N GLU A 215 -32.92 10.44 -2.44
CA GLU A 215 -33.37 9.35 -1.54
C GLU A 215 -32.18 8.59 -0.97
N SER A 216 -31.16 8.32 -1.79
CA SER A 216 -29.89 7.71 -1.39
C SER A 216 -28.75 8.26 -2.24
N ASN A 217 -27.56 8.40 -1.65
CA ASN A 217 -26.36 8.80 -2.39
C ASN A 217 -25.82 7.63 -3.21
N PRO A 218 -25.48 7.84 -4.49
CA PRO A 218 -24.87 6.80 -5.32
C PRO A 218 -23.48 6.42 -4.78
N ALA A 219 -23.22 5.12 -4.70
CA ALA A 219 -21.94 4.56 -4.27
C ALA A 219 -21.18 3.86 -5.41
N THR A 220 -21.89 3.53 -6.50
CA THR A 220 -21.35 2.84 -7.67
C THR A 220 -21.50 3.69 -8.93
N PHE A 221 -20.80 3.30 -10.00
CA PHE A 221 -20.94 3.95 -11.31
C PHE A 221 -22.38 3.85 -11.85
N GLU A 222 -23.01 2.68 -11.75
CA GLU A 222 -24.37 2.48 -12.25
C GLU A 222 -25.40 3.34 -11.50
N GLU A 223 -25.29 3.42 -10.18
CA GLU A 223 -26.14 4.28 -9.35
C GLU A 223 -25.92 5.76 -9.69
N ALA A 224 -24.67 6.16 -9.95
CA ALA A 224 -24.34 7.53 -10.35
C ALA A 224 -24.99 7.90 -11.69
N VAL A 225 -24.98 7.01 -12.68
CA VAL A 225 -25.66 7.23 -13.97
C VAL A 225 -27.16 7.37 -13.78
N LYS A 226 -27.79 6.50 -12.99
CA LYS A 226 -29.25 6.60 -12.68
C LYS A 226 -29.55 7.93 -12.01
N THR A 227 -28.77 8.34 -11.02
CA THR A 227 -28.93 9.62 -10.32
C THR A 227 -28.77 10.79 -11.29
N TYR A 228 -27.75 10.77 -12.16
CA TYR A 228 -27.51 11.83 -13.13
C TYR A 228 -28.75 12.09 -14.04
N VAL A 229 -29.36 11.02 -14.54
CA VAL A 229 -30.55 11.09 -15.38
C VAL A 229 -31.76 11.69 -14.64
N GLU A 230 -31.85 11.53 -13.34
CA GLU A 230 -32.94 12.04 -12.49
C GLU A 230 -32.76 13.50 -12.04
N LEU A 231 -31.51 14.04 -12.07
CA LEU A 231 -31.24 15.39 -11.58
C LEU A 231 -32.16 16.50 -12.14
N PRO A 232 -32.45 16.53 -13.44
CA PRO A 232 -33.38 17.56 -13.98
C PRO A 232 -34.77 17.50 -13.36
N LYS A 233 -35.27 16.30 -13.00
CA LYS A 233 -36.59 16.13 -12.37
C LYS A 233 -36.58 16.58 -10.92
N LEU A 234 -35.46 16.34 -10.21
CA LEU A 234 -35.29 16.71 -8.81
C LEU A 234 -35.26 18.24 -8.60
N LEU A 235 -34.95 19.00 -9.63
CA LEU A 235 -35.00 20.47 -9.56
C LEU A 235 -36.43 21.00 -9.39
N GLY A 236 -37.46 20.19 -9.71
CA GLY A 236 -38.85 20.53 -9.64
C GLY A 236 -39.41 21.20 -10.92
N GLU A 237 -40.70 21.04 -11.20
CA GLU A 237 -41.31 21.62 -12.40
C GLU A 237 -41.23 23.14 -12.42
N LYS A 238 -41.43 23.78 -11.26
CA LYS A 238 -41.30 25.23 -11.06
C LYS A 238 -39.91 25.64 -10.56
N LYS A 239 -38.97 24.69 -10.53
CA LYS A 239 -37.57 24.88 -10.04
C LYS A 239 -37.50 25.36 -8.59
N GLU A 240 -38.47 24.96 -7.78
CA GLU A 240 -38.61 25.30 -6.37
C GLU A 240 -37.44 24.78 -5.52
N ASN A 241 -36.73 23.75 -5.99
CA ASN A 241 -35.57 23.17 -5.29
C ASN A 241 -34.26 23.84 -5.67
N ALA A 242 -34.25 24.89 -6.49
CA ALA A 242 -33.05 25.64 -6.81
C ALA A 242 -32.50 26.38 -5.58
N VAL A 243 -31.19 26.39 -5.42
CA VAL A 243 -30.48 27.04 -4.32
C VAL A 243 -29.67 28.24 -4.82
N PRO A 244 -29.27 29.18 -3.94
CA PRO A 244 -28.32 30.22 -4.31
C PRO A 244 -26.98 29.62 -4.75
N LEU A 245 -26.51 29.99 -5.94
CA LEU A 245 -25.19 29.60 -6.46
C LEU A 245 -24.20 30.75 -6.39
N LYS A 246 -24.63 31.95 -6.81
CA LYS A 246 -23.82 33.15 -6.86
C LYS A 246 -24.61 34.36 -6.31
N VAL A 247 -23.94 35.18 -5.56
CA VAL A 247 -24.56 36.29 -4.82
C VAL A 247 -23.85 37.59 -5.19
N TRP A 248 -24.65 38.62 -5.48
CA TRP A 248 -24.20 40.01 -5.66
C TRP A 248 -24.52 40.81 -4.40
N MET A 249 -23.55 41.56 -3.93
CA MET A 249 -23.67 42.36 -2.72
C MET A 249 -23.21 43.76 -3.00
N MET A 250 -23.95 44.72 -2.49
CA MET A 250 -23.59 46.14 -2.54
C MET A 250 -22.98 46.55 -1.22
N PRO A 251 -21.86 47.33 -1.21
CA PRO A 251 -21.34 47.95 0.01
C PRO A 251 -22.38 48.82 0.70
N LEU A 252 -22.60 48.61 1.99
CA LEU A 252 -23.52 49.42 2.78
C LEU A 252 -23.09 50.90 2.85
N LYS A 253 -21.81 51.14 2.65
CA LYS A 253 -21.26 52.51 2.57
C LYS A 253 -21.87 53.33 1.44
N ASN A 254 -22.38 52.69 0.38
CA ASN A 254 -23.13 53.34 -0.70
C ASN A 254 -24.52 53.81 -0.27
N LEU A 255 -25.04 53.27 0.84
CA LEU A 255 -26.35 53.60 1.40
C LEU A 255 -26.21 54.49 2.66
N ASP A 256 -25.20 54.25 3.45
CA ASP A 256 -24.87 54.99 4.67
C ASP A 256 -23.35 55.14 4.84
N SER A 257 -22.86 56.38 4.80
CA SER A 257 -21.43 56.70 4.90
C SER A 257 -20.76 56.24 6.21
N LYS A 258 -21.53 55.93 7.25
CA LYS A 258 -21.06 55.44 8.55
C LYS A 258 -20.92 53.90 8.59
N ALA A 259 -21.39 53.20 7.57
CA ALA A 259 -21.32 51.73 7.54
C ALA A 259 -19.86 51.23 7.59
N PRO A 260 -19.61 50.09 8.24
CA PRO A 260 -18.31 49.48 8.24
C PRO A 260 -17.83 49.13 6.83
N GLU A 261 -16.53 49.16 6.60
CA GLU A 261 -15.91 48.78 5.31
C GLU A 261 -14.73 47.84 5.50
N VAL A 262 -14.35 47.16 4.42
CA VAL A 262 -13.08 46.42 4.34
C VAL A 262 -11.96 47.42 4.09
N LYS A 263 -10.95 47.40 4.93
CA LYS A 263 -9.82 48.36 4.86
C LYS A 263 -8.66 47.84 4.02
N ALA A 264 -8.48 46.54 3.98
CA ALA A 264 -7.43 45.90 3.21
C ALA A 264 -7.89 44.52 2.73
N GLU A 265 -7.44 44.15 1.58
CA GLU A 265 -7.62 42.77 1.06
C GLU A 265 -6.29 42.07 1.04
N VAL A 266 -6.32 40.74 1.18
CA VAL A 266 -5.13 39.88 1.06
C VAL A 266 -4.79 39.70 -0.41
N SER A 267 -3.53 39.89 -0.77
CA SER A 267 -3.06 39.73 -2.15
C SER A 267 -3.27 38.31 -2.67
N THR A 268 -3.59 38.20 -3.95
CA THR A 268 -3.80 36.89 -4.62
C THR A 268 -2.57 35.98 -4.51
N GLY A 269 -1.36 36.57 -4.52
CA GLY A 269 -0.10 35.83 -4.33
C GLY A 269 -0.01 35.17 -2.95
N LEU A 270 -0.44 35.89 -1.90
CA LEU A 270 -0.44 35.34 -0.54
C LEU A 270 -1.53 34.29 -0.35
N VAL A 271 -2.71 34.46 -0.95
CA VAL A 271 -3.76 33.44 -0.98
C VAL A 271 -3.26 32.15 -1.66
N LYS A 272 -2.51 32.29 -2.76
CA LYS A 272 -1.90 31.14 -3.45
C LYS A 272 -0.86 30.43 -2.58
N ASN A 273 -0.10 31.18 -1.77
CA ASN A 273 0.84 30.59 -0.82
C ASN A 273 0.11 29.79 0.27
N VAL A 274 -1.00 30.30 0.80
CA VAL A 274 -1.84 29.54 1.76
C VAL A 274 -2.37 28.27 1.11
N GLU A 275 -2.89 28.37 -0.11
CA GLU A 275 -3.39 27.23 -0.90
C GLU A 275 -2.31 26.15 -1.07
N ASN A 276 -1.11 26.52 -1.53
CA ASN A 276 0.02 25.62 -1.68
C ASN A 276 0.37 24.90 -0.37
N ASN A 277 0.36 25.63 0.76
CA ASN A 277 0.62 25.04 2.07
C ASN A 277 -0.43 24.00 2.47
N VAL A 278 -1.69 24.24 2.16
CA VAL A 278 -2.79 23.29 2.44
C VAL A 278 -2.68 22.07 1.53
N GLU A 279 -2.39 22.25 0.23
CA GLU A 279 -2.19 21.15 -0.73
C GLU A 279 -0.99 20.28 -0.37
N ASP A 280 0.12 20.88 0.06
CA ASP A 280 1.30 20.15 0.54
C ASP A 280 0.96 19.25 1.72
N LEU A 281 0.23 19.76 2.70
CA LEU A 281 -0.22 18.99 3.85
C LEU A 281 -1.19 17.87 3.43
N GLY A 282 -2.05 18.12 2.45
CA GLY A 282 -2.92 17.10 1.85
C GLY A 282 -2.12 15.98 1.17
N THR A 283 -1.08 16.33 0.40
CA THR A 283 -0.19 15.37 -0.26
C THR A 283 0.54 14.49 0.76
N VAL A 284 1.03 15.08 1.85
CA VAL A 284 1.64 14.35 2.98
C VAL A 284 0.66 13.34 3.57
N GLU A 285 -0.61 13.72 3.76
CA GLU A 285 -1.64 12.81 4.27
C GLU A 285 -1.91 11.62 3.33
N MET A 286 -2.00 11.87 2.03
CA MET A 286 -2.20 10.81 1.02
C MET A 286 -1.03 9.81 1.02
N ARG A 287 0.23 10.29 1.03
CA ARG A 287 1.42 9.43 1.11
C ARG A 287 1.45 8.61 2.41
N LEU A 288 1.11 9.24 3.52
CA LEU A 288 1.02 8.58 4.81
C LEU A 288 -0.02 7.46 4.80
N ASN A 289 -1.18 7.68 4.17
CA ASN A 289 -2.21 6.67 4.01
C ASN A 289 -1.74 5.50 3.13
N ASP A 290 -0.94 5.77 2.07
CA ASP A 290 -0.29 4.74 1.27
C ASP A 290 0.60 3.83 2.14
N CYS A 291 1.45 4.44 2.99
CA CYS A 291 2.30 3.72 3.93
C CYS A 291 1.50 2.91 4.96
N LEU A 292 0.42 3.48 5.52
CA LEU A 292 -0.43 2.81 6.51
C LEU A 292 -1.22 1.63 5.92
N ALA A 293 -1.53 1.67 4.63
CA ALA A 293 -2.22 0.61 3.92
C ALA A 293 -1.29 -0.51 3.44
N ASP A 294 0.03 -0.30 3.48
CA ASP A 294 1.03 -1.28 3.08
C ASP A 294 1.00 -2.52 3.98
N ARG A 295 1.31 -3.69 3.42
CA ARG A 295 1.35 -4.97 4.14
C ARG A 295 2.39 -4.99 5.26
N VAL A 296 3.55 -4.34 5.06
CA VAL A 296 4.59 -4.24 6.09
C VAL A 296 4.06 -3.49 7.31
N SER A 297 3.38 -2.37 7.09
CA SER A 297 2.76 -1.59 8.18
C SER A 297 1.65 -2.34 8.90
N LYS A 298 0.95 -3.27 8.22
CA LYS A 298 -0.06 -4.13 8.83
C LYS A 298 0.57 -5.24 9.67
N ASN A 299 1.68 -5.80 9.20
CA ASN A 299 2.35 -6.94 9.82
C ASN A 299 3.31 -6.54 10.95
N PHE A 300 3.86 -5.32 10.91
CA PHE A 300 4.82 -4.82 11.89
C PHE A 300 4.27 -3.61 12.65
N PRO A 301 3.69 -3.79 13.85
CA PRO A 301 3.09 -2.71 14.64
C PRO A 301 4.03 -1.54 14.94
N GLN A 302 5.35 -1.78 15.00
CA GLN A 302 6.37 -0.76 15.25
C GLN A 302 6.36 0.31 14.15
N ILE A 303 6.30 -0.12 12.88
CA ILE A 303 6.19 0.79 11.72
C ILE A 303 4.87 1.56 11.79
N ARG A 304 3.76 0.85 12.03
CA ARG A 304 2.44 1.46 12.14
C ARG A 304 2.36 2.50 13.26
N LYS A 305 2.98 2.22 14.41
CA LYS A 305 3.06 3.15 15.56
C LYS A 305 3.80 4.44 15.18
N SER A 306 4.93 4.33 14.48
CA SER A 306 5.69 5.48 13.98
C SER A 306 4.86 6.32 13.02
N LEU A 307 4.21 5.71 12.01
CA LEU A 307 3.31 6.37 11.06
C LEU A 307 2.14 7.09 11.76
N ARG A 308 1.50 6.44 12.73
CA ARG A 308 0.40 7.03 13.51
C ARG A 308 0.86 8.19 14.39
N SER A 309 2.06 8.11 14.95
CA SER A 309 2.65 9.22 15.71
C SER A 309 2.88 10.44 14.82
N PHE A 310 3.46 10.25 13.63
CA PHE A 310 3.63 11.29 12.63
C PHE A 310 2.29 11.91 12.22
N GLN A 311 1.29 11.09 11.92
CA GLN A 311 -0.05 11.55 11.55
C GLN A 311 -0.65 12.48 12.62
N ARG A 312 -0.56 12.09 13.88
CA ARG A 312 -1.07 12.88 15.00
C ARG A 312 -0.37 14.22 15.12
N GLN A 313 0.98 14.26 15.04
CA GLN A 313 1.74 15.50 15.12
C GLN A 313 1.41 16.45 13.95
N ARG A 314 1.37 15.90 12.74
CA ARG A 314 0.98 16.64 11.54
C ARG A 314 -0.44 17.22 11.66
N ASN A 315 -1.42 16.43 12.11
CA ASN A 315 -2.81 16.88 12.26
C ASN A 315 -2.94 17.98 13.30
N ASN A 316 -2.27 17.84 14.44
CA ASN A 316 -2.25 18.88 15.49
C ASN A 316 -1.68 20.19 14.95
N TYR A 317 -0.56 20.12 14.23
CA TYR A 317 0.06 21.27 13.62
C TYR A 317 -0.84 21.93 12.57
N THR A 318 -1.45 21.16 11.69
CA THR A 318 -2.37 21.65 10.65
C THR A 318 -3.54 22.41 11.27
N SER A 319 -4.15 21.85 12.31
CA SER A 319 -5.25 22.53 13.02
C SER A 319 -4.80 23.85 13.68
N ALA A 320 -3.63 23.87 14.30
CA ALA A 320 -3.08 25.08 14.91
C ALA A 320 -2.77 26.17 13.86
N LEU A 321 -2.19 25.77 12.72
CA LEU A 321 -1.90 26.67 11.61
C LEU A 321 -3.19 27.28 11.02
N GLN A 322 -4.21 26.43 10.76
CA GLN A 322 -5.51 26.90 10.27
C GLN A 322 -6.16 27.90 11.23
N GLN A 323 -6.15 27.61 12.53
CA GLN A 323 -6.69 28.53 13.56
C GLN A 323 -5.93 29.84 13.61
N ALA A 324 -4.58 29.82 13.47
CA ALA A 324 -3.79 31.06 13.44
C ALA A 324 -4.14 31.90 12.21
N ILE A 325 -4.25 31.30 11.02
CA ILE A 325 -4.64 31.99 9.80
C ILE A 325 -6.07 32.53 9.92
N ALA A 326 -7.01 31.74 10.45
CA ALA A 326 -8.40 32.16 10.68
C ALA A 326 -8.54 33.35 11.60
N LYS A 327 -7.63 33.52 12.56
CA LYS A 327 -7.57 34.69 13.44
C LYS A 327 -6.95 35.90 12.75
N THR A 328 -5.89 35.71 11.97
CA THR A 328 -5.13 36.79 11.34
C THR A 328 -5.88 37.40 10.15
N LEU A 329 -6.59 36.60 9.34
CA LEU A 329 -7.23 37.04 8.12
C LEU A 329 -8.28 38.17 8.35
N PRO A 330 -9.22 38.07 9.30
CA PRO A 330 -10.15 39.16 9.62
C PRO A 330 -9.42 40.41 10.13
N SER A 331 -8.37 40.28 10.94
CA SER A 331 -7.59 41.39 11.46
C SER A 331 -6.92 42.22 10.36
N ILE A 332 -6.42 41.55 9.31
CA ILE A 332 -5.89 42.21 8.11
C ILE A 332 -7.01 43.00 7.40
N ARG A 333 -8.16 42.36 7.16
CA ARG A 333 -9.31 42.97 6.46
C ARG A 333 -9.89 44.18 7.25
N GLU A 334 -9.77 44.16 8.56
CA GLU A 334 -10.15 45.27 9.42
C GLU A 334 -9.07 46.40 9.50
N GLY A 335 -7.88 46.14 8.91
CA GLY A 335 -6.74 47.07 8.95
C GLY A 335 -6.08 47.15 10.32
N LYS A 336 -6.27 46.16 11.20
CA LYS A 336 -5.59 46.05 12.50
C LYS A 336 -4.18 45.45 12.37
N GLU A 337 -4.00 44.60 11.40
CA GLU A 337 -2.73 43.97 11.01
C GLU A 337 -2.53 44.15 9.51
N ASP A 338 -1.30 43.99 9.03
CA ASP A 338 -0.99 43.94 7.62
C ASP A 338 -0.69 42.48 7.13
N GLU A 339 -0.50 42.28 5.83
CA GLU A 339 -0.20 41.00 5.26
C GLU A 339 1.07 40.32 5.78
N SER A 340 2.00 41.10 6.38
CA SER A 340 3.25 40.59 6.94
C SER A 340 2.99 39.58 8.06
N SER A 341 1.90 39.75 8.81
CA SER A 341 1.49 38.82 9.86
C SER A 341 1.19 37.44 9.31
N LEU A 342 0.43 37.35 8.21
CA LEU A 342 0.12 36.10 7.55
C LEU A 342 1.35 35.48 6.87
N LYS A 343 2.16 36.33 6.21
CA LYS A 343 3.41 35.89 5.58
C LYS A 343 4.36 35.27 6.61
N LYS A 344 4.48 35.87 7.79
CA LYS A 344 5.30 35.35 8.89
C LYS A 344 4.85 33.97 9.35
N LEU A 345 3.54 33.72 9.47
CA LEU A 345 3.04 32.39 9.83
C LEU A 345 3.49 31.31 8.85
N LEU A 346 3.49 31.60 7.53
CA LEU A 346 3.95 30.68 6.50
C LEU A 346 5.47 30.50 6.53
N GLU A 347 6.24 31.58 6.73
CA GLU A 347 7.70 31.53 6.89
C GLU A 347 8.12 30.75 8.14
N ASP A 348 7.40 30.89 9.25
CA ASP A 348 7.65 30.12 10.48
C ASP A 348 7.42 28.62 10.25
N ARG A 349 6.42 28.25 9.43
CA ARG A 349 6.23 26.84 9.01
C ARG A 349 7.46 26.32 8.28
N GLU A 350 8.01 27.08 7.32
CA GLU A 350 9.17 26.64 6.52
C GLU A 350 10.44 26.41 7.37
N LYS A 351 10.56 27.10 8.48
CA LYS A 351 11.66 26.94 9.45
C LYS A 351 11.40 25.82 10.47
N SER A 352 10.16 25.36 10.58
CA SER A 352 9.71 24.39 11.57
C SER A 352 10.03 22.94 11.15
N PRO A 353 9.86 21.94 12.04
CA PRO A 353 9.85 20.52 11.68
C PRO A 353 8.72 20.11 10.73
N PHE A 354 7.73 21.00 10.52
CA PHE A 354 6.56 20.78 9.66
C PHE A 354 6.69 21.44 8.29
N SER A 355 7.89 21.87 7.88
CA SER A 355 8.14 22.33 6.52
C SER A 355 7.87 21.21 5.51
N HIS A 356 7.49 21.59 4.29
CA HIS A 356 7.23 20.62 3.20
C HIS A 356 8.41 19.68 3.00
N GLU A 357 9.62 20.24 2.96
CA GLU A 357 10.86 19.46 2.73
C GLU A 357 11.06 18.39 3.83
N LYS A 358 10.95 18.78 5.12
CA LYS A 358 11.17 17.84 6.23
C LYS A 358 10.10 16.77 6.32
N LEU A 359 8.83 17.11 6.09
CA LEU A 359 7.73 16.14 6.07
C LEU A 359 7.88 15.14 4.92
N SER A 360 8.22 15.63 3.71
CA SER A 360 8.45 14.79 2.54
C SER A 360 9.65 13.88 2.74
N LYS A 361 10.78 14.39 3.24
CA LYS A 361 11.98 13.62 3.54
C LYS A 361 11.70 12.51 4.54
N TRP A 362 10.93 12.79 5.59
CA TRP A 362 10.56 11.75 6.56
C TRP A 362 9.73 10.62 5.91
N LEU A 363 8.78 10.98 5.03
CA LEU A 363 8.00 9.98 4.28
C LEU A 363 8.87 9.19 3.31
N ASP A 364 9.81 9.82 2.59
CA ASP A 364 10.78 9.14 1.73
C ASP A 364 11.57 8.09 2.50
N HIS A 365 11.98 8.42 3.73
CA HIS A 365 12.67 7.52 4.64
C HIS A 365 11.78 6.34 5.05
N LYS A 366 10.51 6.59 5.39
CA LYS A 366 9.57 5.53 5.78
C LYS A 366 9.19 4.62 4.62
N GLU A 367 8.97 5.17 3.44
CA GLU A 367 8.74 4.40 2.21
C GLU A 367 9.93 3.47 1.92
N ARG A 368 11.16 3.97 2.06
CA ARG A 368 12.36 3.15 1.90
C ARG A 368 12.47 2.06 2.96
N GLU A 369 12.25 2.38 4.22
CA GLU A 369 12.24 1.41 5.33
C GLU A 369 11.23 0.28 5.05
N ILE A 370 10.00 0.63 4.68
CA ILE A 370 8.94 -0.31 4.30
C ILE A 370 9.38 -1.19 3.12
N ASN A 371 9.98 -0.61 2.07
CA ASN A 371 10.46 -1.35 0.91
C ASN A 371 11.58 -2.34 1.26
N VAL A 372 12.51 -1.95 2.13
CA VAL A 372 13.61 -2.82 2.59
C VAL A 372 13.06 -4.02 3.38
N ILE A 373 12.15 -3.77 4.32
CA ILE A 373 11.49 -4.83 5.10
C ILE A 373 10.69 -5.73 4.17
N GLY A 374 9.88 -5.14 3.28
CA GLY A 374 9.07 -5.86 2.30
C GLY A 374 9.91 -6.79 1.43
N SER A 375 11.05 -6.34 0.94
CA SER A 375 11.96 -7.16 0.12
C SER A 375 12.51 -8.38 0.88
N CYS A 376 12.75 -8.26 2.19
CA CYS A 376 13.17 -9.39 3.01
C CYS A 376 12.02 -10.39 3.24
N VAL A 377 10.80 -9.86 3.45
CA VAL A 377 9.59 -10.70 3.61
C VAL A 377 9.27 -11.44 2.31
N ASP A 378 9.40 -10.78 1.14
CA ASP A 378 9.21 -11.41 -0.18
C ASP A 378 10.16 -12.59 -0.40
N MET A 379 11.41 -12.48 0.06
CA MET A 379 12.37 -13.59 -0.01
C MET A 379 11.93 -14.82 0.80
N MET A 380 11.00 -14.67 1.75
CA MET A 380 10.47 -15.78 2.55
C MET A 380 9.22 -16.43 1.96
N GLU A 381 8.74 -15.96 0.80
CA GLU A 381 7.58 -16.57 0.14
C GLU A 381 7.84 -18.05 -0.19
N GLY A 382 6.80 -18.87 -0.01
CA GLY A 382 6.86 -20.32 -0.26
C GLY A 382 7.57 -21.13 0.83
N THR A 383 7.88 -20.53 1.98
CA THR A 383 8.58 -21.20 3.10
C THR A 383 7.67 -21.51 4.30
N ASN A 384 6.37 -21.22 4.22
CA ASN A 384 5.43 -21.30 5.35
C ASN A 384 5.85 -20.46 6.58
N THR A 385 6.66 -19.41 6.36
CA THR A 385 7.06 -18.50 7.43
C THR A 385 5.87 -17.68 7.91
N LYS A 386 5.58 -17.76 9.21
CA LYS A 386 4.52 -16.98 9.86
C LYS A 386 5.09 -15.67 10.41
N ILE A 387 4.47 -14.55 10.05
CA ILE A 387 4.81 -13.26 10.65
C ILE A 387 4.03 -13.12 11.95
N VAL A 388 4.74 -12.86 13.05
CA VAL A 388 4.17 -12.66 14.38
C VAL A 388 4.40 -11.21 14.82
N PRO A 389 3.33 -10.46 15.13
CA PRO A 389 3.41 -9.02 15.32
C PRO A 389 3.91 -8.61 16.71
N ASN A 390 3.91 -9.51 17.69
CA ASN A 390 4.24 -9.21 19.08
C ASN A 390 4.82 -10.41 19.82
N GLN A 391 5.36 -10.16 21.03
CA GLN A 391 6.01 -11.18 21.86
C GLN A 391 5.05 -12.28 22.30
N SER A 392 3.79 -11.96 22.59
CA SER A 392 2.80 -12.97 23.03
C SER A 392 2.54 -14.02 21.95
N GLU A 393 2.35 -13.58 20.71
CA GLU A 393 2.17 -14.52 19.58
C GLU A 393 3.45 -15.28 19.26
N LEU A 394 4.62 -14.66 19.45
CA LEU A 394 5.90 -15.37 19.34
C LEU A 394 6.01 -16.48 20.37
N ASP A 395 5.68 -16.19 21.62
CA ASP A 395 5.72 -17.19 22.71
C ASP A 395 4.74 -18.35 22.45
N GLU A 396 3.54 -18.06 21.95
CA GLU A 396 2.57 -19.09 21.55
C GLU A 396 3.11 -20.04 20.49
N GLU A 397 3.84 -19.51 19.50
CA GLU A 397 4.39 -20.31 18.38
C GLU A 397 5.60 -21.15 18.85
N VAL A 398 6.52 -20.57 19.64
CA VAL A 398 7.74 -21.27 20.05
C VAL A 398 7.50 -22.29 21.17
N LEU A 399 6.44 -22.10 21.96
CA LEU A 399 6.01 -23.00 23.03
C LEU A 399 4.91 -23.99 22.62
N ALA A 400 4.51 -23.98 21.33
CA ALA A 400 3.43 -24.85 20.86
C ALA A 400 3.81 -26.33 21.01
N PRO A 401 2.86 -27.20 21.45
CA PRO A 401 3.12 -28.63 21.60
C PRO A 401 3.65 -29.28 20.32
N GLY A 402 4.75 -30.03 20.43
CA GLY A 402 5.38 -30.73 19.30
C GLY A 402 6.39 -29.86 18.51
N VAL A 403 6.58 -28.60 18.90
CA VAL A 403 7.64 -27.75 18.34
C VAL A 403 8.93 -27.97 19.14
N GLU A 404 9.93 -28.50 18.47
CA GLU A 404 11.28 -28.71 19.04
C GLU A 404 12.16 -27.52 18.75
N ASP A 405 12.19 -27.08 17.50
CA ASP A 405 13.01 -25.95 17.03
C ASP A 405 12.16 -24.86 16.37
N ALA A 406 12.52 -23.60 16.61
CA ALA A 406 11.97 -22.48 15.88
C ALA A 406 13.10 -21.53 15.45
N LEU A 407 13.14 -21.22 14.16
CA LEU A 407 13.97 -20.14 13.64
C LEU A 407 13.11 -18.91 13.39
N CYS A 408 13.53 -17.79 13.95
CA CYS A 408 12.84 -16.53 13.82
C CYS A 408 13.71 -15.50 13.12
N PHE A 409 13.28 -15.01 11.96
CA PHE A 409 13.92 -13.86 11.33
C PHE A 409 13.48 -12.60 12.05
N VAL A 410 14.40 -11.90 12.67
CA VAL A 410 14.12 -10.77 13.57
C VAL A 410 14.63 -9.47 12.96
N PHE A 411 13.71 -8.55 12.68
CA PHE A 411 14.04 -7.16 12.37
C PHE A 411 14.36 -6.43 13.67
N THR A 412 15.59 -5.97 13.82
CA THR A 412 16.12 -5.50 15.11
C THR A 412 16.13 -3.99 15.29
N SER A 413 15.94 -3.24 14.20
CA SER A 413 16.14 -1.79 14.19
C SER A 413 14.86 -0.97 13.95
N LEU A 414 13.66 -1.60 13.97
CA LEU A 414 12.40 -0.90 13.69
C LEU A 414 11.98 0.08 14.79
N GLU A 415 12.49 -0.07 16.00
CA GLU A 415 12.25 0.83 17.13
C GLU A 415 13.39 1.84 17.34
N SER A 416 14.27 2.01 16.36
CA SER A 416 15.33 3.01 16.41
C SER A 416 14.77 4.42 16.64
N ALA A 417 15.53 5.23 17.38
CA ALA A 417 15.10 6.59 17.72
C ALA A 417 14.90 7.43 16.46
N ASP A 418 13.71 8.05 16.34
CA ASP A 418 13.34 8.95 15.25
C ASP A 418 13.53 10.40 15.69
N SER A 419 14.61 11.04 15.22
CA SER A 419 14.96 12.43 15.56
C SER A 419 13.91 13.43 15.04
N CYS A 420 13.31 13.15 13.88
CA CYS A 420 12.29 14.02 13.29
C CYS A 420 10.99 14.01 14.11
N LEU A 421 10.51 12.84 14.52
CA LEU A 421 9.34 12.74 15.40
C LEU A 421 9.58 13.41 16.76
N LYS A 422 10.78 13.26 17.31
CA LYS A 422 11.16 13.98 18.54
C LYS A 422 11.17 15.49 18.34
N ALA A 423 11.70 15.99 17.23
CA ALA A 423 11.70 17.42 16.90
C ALA A 423 10.28 17.96 16.76
N MET A 424 9.36 17.22 16.11
CA MET A 424 7.95 17.58 16.01
C MET A 424 7.26 17.66 17.38
N GLN A 425 7.49 16.67 18.25
CA GLN A 425 6.93 16.62 19.60
C GLN A 425 7.43 17.79 20.47
N ASN A 426 8.70 18.16 20.31
CA ASN A 426 9.31 19.23 21.10
C ASN A 426 8.98 20.62 20.58
N TYR A 427 8.76 20.77 19.27
CA TYR A 427 8.31 22.03 18.69
C TYR A 427 7.02 22.54 19.34
N SER A 428 6.07 21.63 19.60
CA SER A 428 4.84 21.97 20.31
C SER A 428 5.04 22.31 21.79
N ARG A 429 6.21 21.97 22.37
CA ARG A 429 6.59 22.22 23.78
C ARG A 429 7.63 23.33 23.95
N SER A 430 8.00 24.03 22.88
CA SER A 430 9.03 25.08 22.87
C SER A 430 10.40 24.63 23.42
N LEU A 431 10.78 23.38 23.22
CA LEU A 431 12.07 22.84 23.64
C LEU A 431 13.02 22.75 22.43
N GLU A 432 14.18 23.37 22.53
CA GLU A 432 15.27 23.22 21.54
C GLU A 432 15.91 21.84 21.64
N LEU A 433 16.04 21.13 20.52
CA LEU A 433 16.81 19.91 20.43
C LEU A 433 17.84 19.98 19.31
N ARG A 434 19.05 19.53 19.64
CA ARG A 434 20.10 19.25 18.65
C ARG A 434 19.74 17.97 17.91
N SER A 435 19.64 18.03 16.58
CA SER A 435 19.53 16.83 15.74
C SER A 435 20.87 16.10 15.74
N THR A 436 20.87 14.83 16.07
CA THR A 436 21.99 13.93 15.74
C THR A 436 21.72 13.39 14.35
N ASP A 437 22.53 13.80 13.38
CA ASP A 437 22.47 13.31 11.99
C ASP A 437 23.16 11.93 11.88
N GLU A 438 22.63 10.92 12.55
CA GLU A 438 23.05 9.54 12.27
C GLU A 438 22.31 9.02 11.02
N GLU A 439 23.07 8.45 10.09
CA GLU A 439 22.49 7.83 8.90
C GLU A 439 21.56 6.69 9.31
N PRO A 440 20.29 6.70 8.87
CA PRO A 440 19.35 5.64 9.18
C PRO A 440 19.85 4.28 8.68
N TRP A 441 19.61 3.21 9.43
CA TRP A 441 20.07 1.86 9.12
C TRP A 441 19.68 1.38 7.71
N TYR A 442 18.54 1.80 7.19
CA TYR A 442 18.01 1.43 5.87
C TYR A 442 18.68 2.16 4.70
N TYR A 443 19.67 3.02 4.96
CA TYR A 443 20.57 3.61 3.95
C TYR A 443 21.98 3.01 3.99
N SER A 444 22.37 2.32 5.07
CA SER A 444 23.68 1.67 5.18
C SER A 444 23.79 0.46 4.25
N ASN A 445 24.67 0.55 3.25
CA ASN A 445 24.91 -0.56 2.31
C ASN A 445 25.40 -1.83 3.01
N GLU A 446 26.17 -1.70 4.08
CA GLU A 446 26.65 -2.82 4.88
C GLU A 446 25.48 -3.55 5.55
N VAL A 447 24.60 -2.80 6.23
CA VAL A 447 23.41 -3.35 6.90
C VAL A 447 22.49 -4.03 5.88
N LEU A 448 22.20 -3.39 4.75
CA LEU A 448 21.33 -3.95 3.70
C LEU A 448 21.90 -5.23 3.12
N THR A 449 23.22 -5.27 2.87
CA THR A 449 23.90 -6.47 2.36
C THR A 449 23.82 -7.62 3.36
N LYS A 450 24.03 -7.33 4.66
CA LYS A 450 23.92 -8.31 5.74
C LYS A 450 22.49 -8.84 5.87
N MET A 451 21.48 -7.95 5.84
CA MET A 451 20.08 -8.34 5.92
C MET A 451 19.67 -9.26 4.78
N ARG A 452 20.05 -8.93 3.54
CA ARG A 452 19.75 -9.78 2.36
C ARG A 452 20.41 -11.14 2.44
N LYS A 453 21.67 -11.21 2.89
CA LYS A 453 22.37 -12.49 3.13
C LYS A 453 21.64 -13.33 4.19
N LYS A 454 21.22 -12.71 5.29
CA LYS A 454 20.45 -13.38 6.36
C LYS A 454 19.08 -13.85 5.87
N ALA A 455 18.36 -13.02 5.10
CA ALA A 455 17.05 -13.40 4.54
C ALA A 455 17.17 -14.58 3.56
N LYS A 456 18.22 -14.56 2.71
CA LYS A 456 18.51 -15.69 1.82
C LYS A 456 18.84 -16.95 2.59
N ALA A 457 19.72 -16.85 3.59
CA ALA A 457 20.10 -17.98 4.44
C ALA A 457 18.86 -18.55 5.18
N PHE A 458 17.99 -17.70 5.67
CA PHE A 458 16.73 -18.09 6.29
C PHE A 458 15.80 -18.81 5.31
N HIS A 459 15.61 -18.28 4.10
CA HIS A 459 14.83 -18.93 3.04
C HIS A 459 15.38 -20.32 2.72
N ASP A 460 16.70 -20.43 2.53
CA ASP A 460 17.37 -21.69 2.17
C ASP A 460 17.26 -22.74 3.30
N LEU A 461 17.11 -22.31 4.55
CA LEU A 461 16.81 -23.18 5.69
C LEU A 461 15.32 -23.57 5.76
N ALA A 462 14.44 -22.60 5.53
CA ALA A 462 13.00 -22.80 5.72
C ALA A 462 12.34 -23.60 4.61
N LYS A 463 12.77 -23.41 3.37
CA LYS A 463 12.14 -24.04 2.21
C LYS A 463 12.14 -25.58 2.24
N PRO A 464 13.27 -26.26 2.54
CA PRO A 464 13.29 -27.72 2.66
C PRO A 464 12.52 -28.26 3.87
N LEU A 465 12.35 -27.47 4.91
CA LEU A 465 11.74 -27.85 6.19
C LEU A 465 10.31 -27.28 6.37
N LYS A 466 9.74 -26.68 5.35
CA LYS A 466 8.44 -25.98 5.42
C LYS A 466 7.28 -26.84 5.90
N ASP A 467 7.34 -28.16 5.64
CA ASP A 467 6.30 -29.13 6.01
C ASP A 467 6.65 -29.93 7.28
N SER A 468 7.72 -29.55 7.98
CA SER A 468 8.11 -30.17 9.23
C SER A 468 7.06 -29.87 10.33
N SER A 469 6.71 -30.87 11.11
CA SER A 469 5.82 -30.72 12.27
C SER A 469 6.55 -30.21 13.51
N SER A 470 7.86 -30.44 13.63
CA SER A 470 8.66 -30.08 14.81
C SER A 470 9.45 -28.79 14.66
N VAL A 471 9.55 -28.22 13.45
CA VAL A 471 10.30 -26.98 13.18
C VAL A 471 9.35 -25.88 12.77
N ARG A 472 9.51 -24.69 13.36
CA ARG A 472 8.75 -23.47 12.99
C ARG A 472 9.64 -22.43 12.37
N PHE A 473 9.11 -21.74 11.38
CA PHE A 473 9.74 -20.59 10.74
C PHE A 473 8.89 -19.35 10.97
N LEU A 474 9.46 -18.35 11.64
CA LEU A 474 8.75 -17.14 12.09
C LEU A 474 9.49 -15.89 11.61
N ALA A 475 8.78 -14.78 11.51
CA ALA A 475 9.36 -13.46 11.30
C ALA A 475 8.70 -12.45 12.26
N THR A 476 9.49 -11.61 12.90
CA THR A 476 9.02 -10.61 13.86
C THR A 476 9.95 -9.40 13.93
N ALA A 477 9.58 -8.42 14.76
CA ALA A 477 10.44 -7.29 15.09
C ALA A 477 10.71 -7.27 16.61
N ILE A 478 11.98 -7.32 16.98
CA ILE A 478 12.46 -7.23 18.36
C ILE A 478 13.68 -6.33 18.38
N ALA A 479 13.66 -5.27 19.20
CA ALA A 479 14.80 -4.37 19.33
C ALA A 479 16.04 -5.12 19.85
N ASN A 480 17.15 -5.03 19.08
CA ASN A 480 18.43 -5.62 19.47
C ASN A 480 19.57 -4.80 18.85
N GLU A 481 20.21 -3.96 19.66
CA GLU A 481 21.26 -3.06 19.21
C GLU A 481 22.54 -3.80 18.78
N LYS A 482 22.73 -5.04 19.21
CA LYS A 482 23.87 -5.89 18.88
C LYS A 482 23.91 -6.29 17.40
N HIS A 483 22.75 -6.41 16.78
CA HIS A 483 22.59 -6.85 15.39
C HIS A 483 21.78 -5.83 14.58
N LYS A 484 22.44 -4.80 14.06
CA LYS A 484 21.78 -3.72 13.29
C LYS A 484 21.08 -4.27 12.03
N GLY A 485 19.83 -3.93 11.83
CA GLY A 485 18.98 -4.32 10.69
C GLY A 485 18.17 -5.58 10.94
N ALA A 486 18.77 -6.75 10.85
CA ALA A 486 18.14 -8.03 11.12
C ALA A 486 19.12 -9.12 11.51
N THR A 487 18.59 -10.14 12.18
CA THR A 487 19.32 -11.37 12.56
C THR A 487 18.36 -12.57 12.57
N ILE A 488 18.87 -13.76 12.85
CA ILE A 488 18.05 -14.97 12.99
C ILE A 488 18.19 -15.47 14.42
N TYR A 489 17.07 -15.55 15.14
CA TYR A 489 17.01 -16.18 16.47
C TYR A 489 16.71 -17.66 16.31
N HIS A 490 17.31 -18.48 17.16
CA HIS A 490 17.01 -19.90 17.28
C HIS A 490 16.47 -20.19 18.67
N TYR A 491 15.28 -20.76 18.70
CA TYR A 491 14.66 -21.29 19.91
C TYR A 491 14.67 -22.83 19.83
N ASN A 492 15.03 -23.47 20.94
CA ASN A 492 14.91 -24.92 21.10
C ASN A 492 14.04 -25.20 22.34
N GLU A 493 12.99 -25.99 22.18
CA GLU A 493 11.98 -26.25 23.21
C GLU A 493 11.44 -24.96 23.87
N GLY A 494 11.23 -23.91 23.07
CA GLY A 494 10.76 -22.59 23.52
C GLY A 494 11.80 -21.70 24.17
N ILE A 495 13.04 -22.15 24.34
CA ILE A 495 14.12 -21.39 24.98
C ILE A 495 15.03 -20.77 23.88
N LEU A 496 15.34 -19.48 23.99
CA LEU A 496 16.25 -18.80 23.08
C LEU A 496 17.69 -19.35 23.29
N VAL A 497 18.21 -20.03 22.27
CA VAL A 497 19.56 -20.61 22.26
C VAL A 497 20.59 -19.59 21.76
N THR A 498 20.24 -18.85 20.70
CA THR A 498 21.12 -17.83 20.11
C THR A 498 20.32 -16.73 19.43
N ASP A 499 20.85 -15.52 19.46
CA ASP A 499 20.32 -14.33 18.78
C ASP A 499 21.03 -14.07 17.42
N ASP A 500 21.92 -14.97 17.01
CA ASP A 500 22.60 -14.92 15.71
C ASP A 500 22.89 -16.33 15.20
N PHE A 501 21.85 -16.99 14.70
CA PHE A 501 21.93 -18.37 14.25
C PHE A 501 22.91 -18.54 13.09
N SER A 502 23.77 -19.53 13.22
CA SER A 502 24.59 -20.09 12.16
C SER A 502 24.47 -21.62 12.18
N LYS A 503 24.58 -22.26 11.01
CA LYS A 503 24.51 -23.73 10.95
C LYS A 503 25.54 -24.34 11.87
N PRO A 504 25.16 -25.25 12.79
CA PRO A 504 26.09 -25.88 13.68
C PRO A 504 27.11 -26.73 12.90
N PRO A 505 28.34 -26.94 13.42
CA PRO A 505 29.29 -27.85 12.82
C PRO A 505 28.73 -29.27 12.84
N VAL A 506 28.96 -30.01 11.76
CA VAL A 506 28.56 -31.43 11.68
C VAL A 506 29.56 -32.30 12.43
N PRO A 507 29.11 -33.17 13.36
CA PRO A 507 29.98 -34.17 14.00
C PRO A 507 30.60 -35.14 12.97
N PRO A 508 31.58 -35.97 13.35
CA PRO A 508 32.09 -37.03 12.48
C PRO A 508 30.92 -37.89 11.96
N VAL A 509 30.83 -38.07 10.66
CA VAL A 509 29.66 -38.64 9.96
C VAL A 509 29.26 -40.02 10.47
N GLU A 510 30.21 -40.82 10.90
CA GLU A 510 29.99 -42.16 11.45
C GLU A 510 29.35 -42.13 12.86
N THR A 511 29.40 -41.00 13.54
CA THR A 511 28.89 -40.87 14.92
C THR A 511 27.49 -40.28 14.99
N ILE A 512 26.95 -39.81 13.87
CA ILE A 512 25.63 -39.15 13.80
C ILE A 512 24.55 -40.21 13.98
N LYS A 513 23.73 -40.03 15.02
CA LYS A 513 22.58 -40.92 15.35
C LYS A 513 21.23 -40.20 15.30
N ASP A 514 21.24 -38.88 15.26
CA ASP A 514 20.05 -38.05 15.30
C ASP A 514 19.98 -37.15 14.06
N LYS A 515 18.80 -37.08 13.45
CA LYS A 515 18.54 -36.22 12.30
C LYS A 515 18.75 -34.74 12.57
N SER A 516 18.58 -34.30 13.82
CA SER A 516 18.76 -32.89 14.22
C SER A 516 20.17 -32.36 13.87
N ALA A 517 21.18 -33.24 13.85
CA ALA A 517 22.54 -32.88 13.46
C ALA A 517 22.69 -32.50 11.97
N LEU A 518 21.81 -33.00 11.11
CA LEU A 518 21.85 -32.79 9.66
C LEU A 518 20.68 -31.96 9.10
N MET A 519 19.60 -31.77 9.85
CA MET A 519 18.39 -31.11 9.36
C MET A 519 18.64 -29.69 8.84
N TRP A 520 19.57 -28.95 9.44
CA TRP A 520 19.93 -27.59 9.00
C TRP A 520 20.68 -27.56 7.66
N TYR A 521 21.10 -28.72 7.16
CA TYR A 521 21.71 -28.89 5.84
C TYR A 521 20.74 -29.46 4.80
N ALA A 522 19.47 -29.65 5.17
CA ALA A 522 18.41 -30.08 4.25
C ALA A 522 18.36 -29.16 3.03
N CYS A 523 18.15 -29.78 1.85
CA CYS A 523 18.01 -29.08 0.59
C CYS A 523 16.72 -29.49 -0.12
N ASP A 524 16.15 -28.57 -0.89
CA ASP A 524 14.96 -28.81 -1.72
C ASP A 524 15.42 -29.24 -3.10
N LEU A 525 15.08 -30.47 -3.49
CA LEU A 525 15.48 -31.10 -4.75
C LEU A 525 14.25 -31.40 -5.61
N SER A 526 14.41 -31.28 -6.92
CA SER A 526 13.40 -31.68 -7.90
C SER A 526 14.04 -32.49 -9.03
N LEU A 527 13.38 -33.57 -9.44
CA LEU A 527 13.80 -34.38 -10.55
C LEU A 527 13.69 -33.61 -11.86
N ASP A 528 14.64 -33.82 -12.76
CA ASP A 528 14.71 -33.10 -14.03
C ASP A 528 13.99 -33.89 -15.14
N PRO A 529 12.83 -33.39 -15.63
CA PRO A 529 12.08 -34.06 -16.72
C PRO A 529 12.87 -34.21 -18.01
N GLU A 530 13.91 -33.40 -18.23
CA GLU A 530 14.74 -33.50 -19.42
C GLU A 530 15.69 -34.70 -19.37
N THR A 531 16.04 -35.18 -18.16
CA THR A 531 16.97 -36.30 -17.96
C THR A 531 16.28 -37.65 -17.78
N VAL A 532 14.98 -37.66 -17.44
CA VAL A 532 14.24 -38.86 -17.06
C VAL A 532 14.25 -39.89 -18.15
N ASN A 533 14.52 -41.14 -17.78
CA ASN A 533 14.46 -42.29 -18.71
C ASN A 533 13.02 -42.56 -19.21
N TYR A 534 12.89 -43.13 -20.40
CA TYR A 534 11.58 -43.44 -21.01
C TYR A 534 10.71 -44.38 -20.17
N ASN A 535 11.28 -45.18 -19.29
CA ASN A 535 10.55 -46.16 -18.44
C ASN A 535 10.26 -45.60 -17.04
N LEU A 536 10.38 -44.27 -16.84
CA LEU A 536 10.03 -43.59 -15.60
C LEU A 536 8.96 -42.53 -15.82
N ILE A 537 8.02 -42.40 -14.88
CA ILE A 537 7.05 -41.31 -14.79
C ILE A 537 7.38 -40.45 -13.57
N LEU A 538 7.43 -39.14 -13.77
CA LEU A 538 7.57 -38.17 -12.67
C LEU A 538 6.19 -37.72 -12.20
N SER A 539 6.01 -37.60 -10.89
CA SER A 539 4.80 -37.10 -10.23
C SER A 539 5.15 -36.24 -8.98
N ASP A 540 4.11 -35.73 -8.29
CA ASP A 540 4.27 -34.93 -7.07
C ASP A 540 5.23 -33.74 -7.26
N ASP A 541 4.97 -32.92 -8.28
CA ASP A 541 5.81 -31.77 -8.66
C ASP A 541 7.28 -32.15 -8.91
N ASN A 542 7.50 -33.31 -9.58
CA ASN A 542 8.81 -33.89 -9.85
C ASN A 542 9.58 -34.29 -8.58
N LYS A 543 8.90 -34.68 -7.52
CA LYS A 543 9.51 -35.23 -6.30
C LYS A 543 9.54 -36.76 -6.30
N LYS A 544 8.81 -37.41 -7.19
CA LYS A 544 8.68 -38.84 -7.24
C LYS A 544 8.94 -39.38 -8.65
N ALA A 545 9.75 -40.43 -8.74
CA ALA A 545 9.94 -41.23 -9.96
C ALA A 545 9.35 -42.61 -9.76
N THR A 546 8.50 -43.05 -10.67
CA THR A 546 7.88 -44.39 -10.65
C THR A 546 8.18 -45.12 -11.94
N ARG A 547 8.61 -46.37 -11.84
CA ARG A 547 8.81 -47.23 -13.02
C ARG A 547 7.49 -47.49 -13.73
N ALA A 548 7.52 -47.43 -15.06
CA ALA A 548 6.34 -47.60 -15.90
C ALA A 548 6.69 -48.18 -17.26
N ALA A 549 5.69 -48.51 -18.05
CA ALA A 549 5.88 -48.81 -19.48
C ALA A 549 6.53 -47.59 -20.18
N LYS A 550 7.17 -47.86 -21.32
CA LYS A 550 7.86 -46.82 -22.09
C LYS A 550 6.93 -45.64 -22.40
N GLN A 551 7.36 -44.47 -22.01
CA GLN A 551 6.65 -43.21 -22.20
C GLN A 551 7.06 -42.58 -23.55
N ASP A 552 6.15 -41.76 -24.11
CA ASP A 552 6.39 -41.02 -25.35
C ASP A 552 7.02 -39.65 -25.06
N TYR A 553 8.20 -39.67 -24.43
CA TYR A 553 8.96 -38.45 -24.20
C TYR A 553 9.75 -38.02 -25.42
N PRO A 554 9.87 -36.70 -25.70
CA PRO A 554 10.76 -36.21 -26.75
C PRO A 554 12.19 -36.68 -26.52
N ASP A 555 12.87 -37.13 -27.58
CA ASP A 555 14.29 -37.47 -27.49
C ASP A 555 15.11 -36.16 -27.37
N ASN A 556 16.05 -36.18 -26.45
CA ASN A 556 17.03 -35.10 -26.29
C ASN A 556 18.37 -35.67 -25.79
N PRO A 557 19.49 -34.94 -25.96
CA PRO A 557 20.81 -35.41 -25.54
C PRO A 557 20.96 -35.63 -24.02
N ALA A 558 20.13 -34.96 -23.20
CA ALA A 558 20.19 -35.04 -21.75
C ALA A 558 19.46 -36.26 -21.18
N ARG A 559 18.55 -36.88 -21.94
CA ARG A 559 17.71 -37.99 -21.48
C ARG A 559 18.48 -39.28 -21.42
N PHE A 560 18.36 -40.03 -20.33
CA PHE A 560 18.84 -41.40 -20.22
C PHE A 560 18.04 -42.30 -21.16
N ASP A 561 18.72 -43.12 -21.96
CA ASP A 561 18.05 -43.97 -22.96
C ASP A 561 17.94 -45.44 -22.56
N VAL A 562 18.90 -45.98 -21.81
CA VAL A 562 18.98 -47.42 -21.49
C VAL A 562 18.54 -47.70 -20.06
N TYR A 563 19.15 -47.09 -19.08
CA TYR A 563 18.89 -47.37 -17.66
C TYR A 563 17.79 -46.43 -17.11
N PRO A 564 16.89 -46.92 -16.26
CA PRO A 564 15.82 -46.15 -15.68
C PRO A 564 16.33 -45.17 -14.59
N GLN A 565 17.03 -44.14 -15.04
CA GLN A 565 17.70 -43.15 -14.22
C GLN A 565 17.14 -41.76 -14.45
N VAL A 566 17.29 -40.92 -13.45
CA VAL A 566 16.91 -39.47 -13.51
C VAL A 566 17.80 -38.66 -12.57
N LEU A 567 18.27 -37.50 -13.03
CA LEU A 567 18.98 -36.53 -12.20
C LEU A 567 18.02 -35.53 -11.56
N CYS A 568 18.44 -34.91 -10.47
CA CYS A 568 17.84 -33.69 -10.02
C CYS A 568 18.31 -32.47 -10.85
N LYS A 569 17.51 -31.41 -10.85
CA LYS A 569 17.83 -30.13 -11.51
C LYS A 569 18.97 -29.42 -10.81
N GLU A 570 19.06 -29.57 -9.49
CA GLU A 570 19.93 -28.82 -8.60
C GLU A 570 21.33 -29.46 -8.58
N GLY A 571 22.33 -28.68 -9.00
CA GLY A 571 23.74 -29.01 -8.82
C GLY A 571 24.24 -28.58 -7.44
N LEU A 572 24.74 -29.49 -6.66
CA LEU A 572 25.14 -29.29 -5.28
C LEU A 572 26.64 -29.08 -5.14
N SER A 573 27.00 -28.02 -4.40
CA SER A 573 28.35 -27.78 -3.89
C SER A 573 28.20 -27.24 -2.47
N GLY A 574 29.04 -27.66 -1.52
CA GLY A 574 28.88 -27.34 -0.10
C GLY A 574 28.36 -28.54 0.70
N ARG A 575 27.64 -28.26 1.79
CA ARG A 575 27.08 -29.29 2.68
C ARG A 575 25.57 -29.38 2.49
N HIS A 576 25.08 -30.58 2.15
CA HIS A 576 23.67 -30.82 1.85
C HIS A 576 23.20 -32.16 2.39
N TYR A 577 21.96 -32.20 2.87
CA TYR A 577 21.31 -33.41 3.34
C TYR A 577 19.95 -33.56 2.64
N TRP A 578 19.62 -34.77 2.22
CA TRP A 578 18.29 -35.12 1.69
C TRP A 578 17.94 -36.55 1.99
N GLU A 579 16.67 -36.90 1.91
CA GLU A 579 16.17 -38.26 2.12
C GLU A 579 15.45 -38.73 0.86
N VAL A 580 15.62 -40.01 0.56
CA VAL A 580 14.94 -40.70 -0.52
C VAL A 580 14.16 -41.88 0.06
N GLU A 581 12.83 -41.85 -0.17
CA GLU A 581 11.96 -42.95 0.22
C GLU A 581 11.95 -44.00 -0.91
N LEU A 582 12.24 -45.25 -0.56
CA LEU A 582 12.21 -46.37 -1.46
C LEU A 582 10.93 -47.19 -1.25
N THR A 583 10.24 -47.54 -2.33
CA THR A 583 9.05 -48.40 -2.23
C THR A 583 9.40 -49.79 -1.73
N GLU A 584 8.46 -50.46 -1.01
CA GLU A 584 8.66 -51.80 -0.41
C GLU A 584 8.74 -52.93 -1.44
N ASP A 585 8.63 -52.62 -2.72
CA ASP A 585 8.75 -53.63 -3.79
C ASP A 585 10.24 -53.94 -4.04
N TYR A 586 10.72 -55.05 -3.45
CA TYR A 586 12.12 -55.48 -3.53
C TYR A 586 12.37 -56.37 -4.75
N ASN A 587 11.53 -56.30 -5.79
CA ASN A 587 11.71 -57.10 -7.01
C ASN A 587 12.68 -56.48 -8.02
N GLU A 588 13.16 -55.29 -7.75
CA GLU A 588 14.03 -54.50 -8.63
C GLU A 588 15.15 -53.82 -7.84
N ASP A 589 16.33 -53.69 -8.45
CA ASP A 589 17.43 -52.98 -7.88
C ASP A 589 17.12 -51.47 -7.78
N LYS A 590 17.47 -50.85 -6.69
CA LYS A 590 17.23 -49.41 -6.43
C LYS A 590 18.48 -48.73 -5.94
N GLY A 591 18.88 -47.68 -6.64
CA GLY A 591 20.07 -46.91 -6.33
C GLY A 591 19.78 -45.45 -6.08
N VAL A 592 20.47 -44.90 -5.11
CA VAL A 592 20.48 -43.46 -4.77
C VAL A 592 21.92 -42.99 -4.77
N GLY A 593 22.19 -41.86 -5.39
CA GLY A 593 23.55 -41.35 -5.40
C GLY A 593 23.69 -39.94 -5.94
N VAL A 594 24.88 -39.66 -6.41
CA VAL A 594 25.20 -38.39 -7.07
C VAL A 594 26.05 -38.61 -8.30
N ALA A 595 25.90 -37.75 -9.29
CA ALA A 595 26.72 -37.78 -10.49
C ALA A 595 27.14 -36.38 -10.93
N TYR A 596 28.21 -36.31 -11.70
CA TYR A 596 28.54 -35.09 -12.41
C TYR A 596 27.55 -34.85 -13.56
N LYS A 597 27.30 -33.57 -13.92
CA LYS A 597 26.36 -33.20 -14.97
C LYS A 597 26.65 -33.91 -16.31
N GLN A 598 27.91 -34.21 -16.58
CA GLN A 598 28.37 -34.80 -17.85
C GLN A 598 28.37 -36.33 -17.86
N ILE A 599 27.78 -37.00 -16.86
CA ILE A 599 27.61 -38.45 -16.89
C ILE A 599 26.96 -38.90 -18.20
N GLY A 600 27.41 -39.99 -18.77
CA GLY A 600 26.89 -40.54 -20.05
C GLY A 600 25.38 -40.74 -20.01
N ARG A 601 24.68 -40.37 -21.09
CA ARG A 601 23.21 -40.48 -21.19
C ARG A 601 22.78 -41.57 -22.18
N LYS A 602 23.62 -41.89 -23.15
CA LYS A 602 23.28 -42.72 -24.31
C LYS A 602 24.19 -43.94 -24.40
N GLY A 603 23.62 -45.11 -24.74
CA GLY A 603 24.36 -46.36 -24.93
C GLY A 603 24.36 -47.27 -23.71
N LYS A 604 25.07 -48.40 -23.78
CA LYS A 604 25.04 -49.49 -22.79
C LYS A 604 26.30 -49.63 -21.94
N GLN A 605 27.41 -48.94 -22.27
CA GLN A 605 28.68 -49.15 -21.57
C GLN A 605 28.93 -48.06 -20.53
N HIS A 606 29.05 -48.49 -19.27
CA HIS A 606 29.50 -47.68 -18.13
C HIS A 606 28.71 -46.36 -17.87
N ILE A 607 27.43 -46.33 -18.26
CA ILE A 607 26.57 -45.15 -18.00
C ILE A 607 25.65 -45.33 -16.80
N ASN A 608 25.60 -46.52 -16.20
CA ASN A 608 24.81 -46.76 -15.01
C ASN A 608 25.47 -46.11 -13.78
N LEU A 609 24.66 -45.67 -12.82
CA LEU A 609 25.05 -45.07 -11.56
C LEU A 609 26.05 -45.98 -10.81
N GLY A 610 27.21 -45.45 -10.45
CA GLY A 610 28.29 -46.17 -9.77
C GLY A 610 29.24 -46.97 -10.68
N MET A 611 28.92 -47.19 -11.94
CA MET A 611 29.78 -47.94 -12.90
C MET A 611 30.91 -47.13 -13.52
N ASN A 612 30.94 -45.81 -13.29
CA ASN A 612 31.90 -44.89 -13.89
C ASN A 612 32.54 -44.00 -12.84
N ALA A 613 33.61 -43.31 -13.21
CA ALA A 613 34.32 -42.37 -12.34
C ALA A 613 33.55 -41.06 -12.06
N GLN A 614 32.38 -40.85 -12.74
CA GLN A 614 31.60 -39.63 -12.63
C GLN A 614 30.39 -39.75 -11.68
N SER A 615 30.19 -40.96 -11.09
CA SER A 615 29.03 -41.22 -10.23
C SER A 615 29.36 -42.08 -9.02
N TRP A 616 28.60 -41.87 -7.96
CA TRP A 616 28.66 -42.60 -6.68
C TRP A 616 27.26 -43.05 -6.31
N CYS A 617 27.13 -44.33 -5.96
CA CYS A 617 25.85 -45.00 -5.75
C CYS A 617 25.83 -45.78 -4.43
N PHE A 618 24.66 -45.73 -3.78
CA PHE A 618 24.29 -46.64 -2.70
C PHE A 618 22.90 -47.22 -2.99
N GLY A 619 22.65 -48.50 -2.73
CA GLY A 619 21.36 -49.08 -3.06
C GLY A 619 21.11 -50.46 -2.51
N VAL A 620 20.03 -51.07 -3.00
CA VAL A 620 19.56 -52.43 -2.67
C VAL A 620 19.65 -53.28 -3.90
N ASP A 621 20.35 -54.43 -3.81
CA ASP A 621 20.31 -55.53 -4.77
C ASP A 621 19.15 -56.44 -4.37
N ALA A 622 18.07 -56.41 -5.15
CA ALA A 622 16.85 -57.14 -4.89
C ALA A 622 17.05 -58.66 -4.99
N VAL A 623 17.88 -59.09 -5.94
CA VAL A 623 18.13 -60.52 -6.21
C VAL A 623 18.91 -61.16 -5.08
N LYS A 624 19.94 -60.50 -4.56
CA LYS A 624 20.80 -61.00 -3.51
C LYS A 624 20.36 -60.64 -2.11
N SER A 625 19.32 -59.79 -1.96
CA SER A 625 18.88 -59.24 -0.69
C SER A 625 20.03 -58.60 0.10
N GLN A 626 20.83 -57.77 -0.56
CA GLN A 626 22.01 -57.12 -0.02
C GLN A 626 21.99 -55.62 -0.31
N LEU A 627 22.64 -54.85 0.54
CA LEU A 627 22.96 -53.44 0.25
C LEU A 627 24.27 -53.40 -0.54
N PHE A 628 24.42 -52.42 -1.41
CA PHE A 628 25.64 -52.17 -2.15
C PHE A 628 26.03 -50.70 -2.18
N SER A 629 27.33 -50.47 -2.32
CA SER A 629 27.87 -49.16 -2.71
C SER A 629 28.77 -49.32 -3.93
N GLY A 630 28.72 -48.35 -4.86
CA GLY A 630 29.45 -48.42 -6.13
C GLY A 630 30.05 -47.09 -6.56
N HIS A 631 31.31 -47.12 -7.02
CA HIS A 631 31.97 -46.02 -7.69
C HIS A 631 33.07 -46.53 -8.60
N ASN A 632 33.16 -46.01 -9.83
CA ASN A 632 34.18 -46.36 -10.80
C ASN A 632 34.30 -47.89 -11.01
N ASN A 633 33.13 -48.53 -11.14
CA ASN A 633 32.96 -49.98 -11.32
C ASN A 633 33.57 -50.84 -10.17
N LYS A 634 33.80 -50.27 -8.99
CA LYS A 634 34.16 -50.93 -7.76
C LYS A 634 32.96 -51.01 -6.85
N TRP A 635 32.58 -52.21 -6.44
CA TRP A 635 31.41 -52.51 -5.66
C TRP A 635 31.76 -53.09 -4.30
N VAL A 636 31.06 -52.67 -3.27
CA VAL A 636 31.11 -53.22 -1.93
C VAL A 636 29.70 -53.60 -1.52
N SER A 637 29.53 -54.84 -1.06
CA SER A 637 28.23 -55.38 -0.63
C SER A 637 28.16 -55.52 0.87
N PHE A 638 26.97 -55.25 1.42
CA PHE A 638 26.69 -55.33 2.86
C PHE A 638 25.49 -56.21 3.08
N PRO A 639 25.37 -56.96 4.17
CA PRO A 639 24.15 -57.71 4.48
C PRO A 639 23.02 -56.74 4.73
N LEU A 640 21.82 -57.02 4.14
CA LEU A 640 20.63 -56.33 4.47
C LEU A 640 20.25 -56.75 5.90
N ALA A 641 20.39 -55.84 6.88
CA ALA A 641 19.94 -56.09 8.23
C ALA A 641 18.44 -56.39 8.23
N SER A 642 17.97 -57.22 9.14
CA SER A 642 16.55 -57.62 9.28
C SER A 642 15.56 -56.49 9.57
N ILE A 643 16.04 -55.24 9.60
CA ILE A 643 15.28 -54.01 9.77
C ILE A 643 14.94 -53.48 8.37
N GLY A 644 13.66 -53.31 8.06
CA GLY A 644 13.17 -52.85 6.76
C GLY A 644 13.87 -51.56 6.32
N PHE A 645 14.51 -51.58 5.16
CA PHE A 645 15.21 -50.45 4.57
C PHE A 645 14.25 -49.68 3.69
N LYS A 646 13.59 -48.66 4.26
CA LYS A 646 12.55 -47.87 3.56
C LYS A 646 13.02 -46.53 3.09
N ARG A 647 13.97 -45.91 3.77
CA ARG A 647 14.40 -44.55 3.51
C ARG A 647 15.91 -44.38 3.70
N VAL A 648 16.54 -43.76 2.73
CA VAL A 648 17.97 -43.45 2.71
C VAL A 648 18.19 -41.96 2.94
N GLY A 649 18.93 -41.62 3.97
CA GLY A 649 19.49 -40.28 4.16
C GLY A 649 20.82 -40.16 3.44
N VAL A 650 21.02 -39.09 2.69
CA VAL A 650 22.27 -38.83 1.97
C VAL A 650 22.84 -37.50 2.48
N TYR A 651 24.06 -37.50 2.95
CA TYR A 651 24.79 -36.31 3.37
C TYR A 651 26.03 -36.09 2.53
N LEU A 652 26.06 -34.98 1.82
CA LEU A 652 27.19 -34.52 1.03
C LEU A 652 27.97 -33.45 1.83
N ASP A 653 29.23 -33.68 2.12
CA ASP A 653 30.20 -32.65 2.53
C ASP A 653 31.15 -32.43 1.37
N TRP A 654 30.76 -31.60 0.41
CA TRP A 654 31.57 -31.32 -0.78
C TRP A 654 32.93 -30.73 -0.44
N PRO A 655 33.06 -29.71 0.48
CA PRO A 655 34.36 -29.19 0.91
C PRO A 655 35.20 -30.20 1.67
N GLY A 656 34.56 -31.02 2.51
CA GLY A 656 35.24 -32.07 3.30
C GLY A 656 35.57 -33.31 2.49
N GLY A 657 35.01 -33.45 1.27
CA GLY A 657 35.26 -34.58 0.39
C GLY A 657 34.67 -35.89 0.89
N THR A 658 33.44 -35.84 1.43
CA THR A 658 32.70 -37.03 1.86
C THR A 658 31.28 -37.06 1.34
N LEU A 659 30.81 -38.28 1.00
CA LEU A 659 29.41 -38.55 0.68
C LEU A 659 28.98 -39.74 1.54
N SER A 660 28.03 -39.51 2.46
CA SER A 660 27.64 -40.50 3.48
C SER A 660 26.18 -40.88 3.30
N PHE A 661 25.90 -42.16 3.56
CA PHE A 661 24.55 -42.75 3.46
C PHE A 661 24.12 -43.32 4.82
N TYR A 662 22.85 -43.12 5.15
CA TYR A 662 22.22 -43.52 6.40
C TYR A 662 20.91 -44.26 6.15
N ASN A 663 20.63 -45.28 6.96
CA ASN A 663 19.26 -45.72 7.13
C ASN A 663 18.52 -44.76 8.07
N THR A 664 17.34 -44.30 7.64
CA THR A 664 16.58 -43.33 8.42
C THR A 664 15.27 -43.92 8.88
N GLU A 665 15.06 -43.94 10.20
CA GLU A 665 13.79 -44.34 10.83
C GLU A 665 13.38 -43.27 11.85
N SER A 666 12.19 -42.67 11.65
CA SER A 666 11.74 -41.57 12.49
C SER A 666 12.80 -40.44 12.60
N ASN A 667 13.31 -40.19 13.79
CA ASN A 667 14.37 -39.19 14.03
C ASN A 667 15.77 -39.79 14.15
N THR A 668 15.93 -41.11 13.97
CA THR A 668 17.22 -41.77 14.13
C THR A 668 17.93 -41.99 12.81
N LEU A 669 19.25 -41.92 12.84
CA LEU A 669 20.15 -42.20 11.73
C LEU A 669 21.07 -43.34 12.07
N THR A 670 21.17 -44.33 11.18
CA THR A 670 22.17 -45.41 11.28
C THR A 670 23.12 -45.28 10.09
N HIS A 671 24.37 -44.97 10.37
CA HIS A 671 25.42 -44.85 9.34
C HIS A 671 25.57 -46.17 8.58
N LEU A 672 25.58 -46.09 7.26
CA LEU A 672 25.72 -47.25 6.38
C LEU A 672 27.08 -47.27 5.67
N TYR A 673 27.38 -46.17 4.98
CA TYR A 673 28.62 -46.08 4.20
C TYR A 673 29.05 -44.64 3.96
N THR A 674 30.36 -44.41 3.80
CA THR A 674 30.91 -43.09 3.41
C THR A 674 31.93 -43.27 2.29
N PHE A 675 31.72 -42.59 1.17
CA PHE A 675 32.75 -42.36 0.17
C PHE A 675 33.63 -41.19 0.57
N HIS A 676 34.95 -41.43 0.54
CA HIS A 676 35.95 -40.37 0.68
C HIS A 676 36.43 -39.97 -0.71
N THR A 677 35.98 -38.86 -1.21
CA THR A 677 36.23 -38.41 -2.57
C THR A 677 36.20 -36.91 -2.67
N LYS A 678 37.19 -36.34 -3.37
CA LYS A 678 37.17 -34.87 -3.67
C LYS A 678 36.46 -34.66 -4.99
N CYS A 679 35.26 -34.08 -4.89
CA CYS A 679 34.53 -33.65 -6.08
C CYS A 679 35.21 -32.43 -6.71
N THR A 680 35.31 -32.41 -8.03
CA THR A 680 35.95 -31.34 -8.82
C THR A 680 34.99 -30.32 -9.35
N GLU A 681 33.69 -30.66 -9.42
CA GLU A 681 32.60 -29.84 -9.87
C GLU A 681 31.32 -30.12 -9.08
N SER A 682 30.27 -29.37 -9.26
CA SER A 682 28.98 -29.61 -8.62
C SER A 682 28.44 -31.01 -8.98
N VAL A 683 27.89 -31.69 -8.00
CA VAL A 683 27.27 -33.02 -8.19
C VAL A 683 25.76 -32.88 -8.17
N TYR A 684 25.10 -33.73 -8.94
CA TYR A 684 23.64 -33.78 -9.08
C TYR A 684 23.13 -35.05 -8.42
N PRO A 685 22.18 -34.96 -7.47
CA PRO A 685 21.50 -36.14 -6.96
C PRO A 685 20.85 -36.92 -8.07
N GLU A 686 20.97 -38.24 -8.00
CA GLU A 686 20.51 -39.17 -9.03
C GLU A 686 19.76 -40.35 -8.40
N LEU A 687 18.67 -40.74 -9.06
CA LEU A 687 17.91 -41.96 -8.74
C LEU A 687 18.06 -42.97 -9.85
N ASP A 688 18.21 -44.25 -9.45
CA ASP A 688 18.23 -45.42 -10.33
C ASP A 688 17.18 -46.43 -9.86
N ALA A 689 16.32 -46.90 -10.77
CA ALA A 689 15.28 -47.89 -10.55
C ALA A 689 15.46 -49.06 -11.55
N SER A 690 16.67 -49.60 -11.64
CA SER A 690 17.07 -50.66 -12.60
C SER A 690 16.48 -52.02 -12.31
#